data_2702f431360c09fdd437a45ed9545007
#
_entry.id   2702f431360c09fdd437a45ed9545007
#
_cell.length_a   1.000
_cell.length_b   1.000
_cell.length_c   1.000
_cell.angle_alpha   90.00
_cell.angle_beta   90.00
_cell.angle_gamma   90.00
#
_symmetry.space_group_name_H-M   'P 1'
#
loop_
_entity.id
_entity.type
_entity.pdbx_description
1 polymer ?
#
loop_
_entity_poly.entity_id
_entity_poly.type
_entity_poly.pdbx_seq_one_letter_code
_entity_poly.pdbx_strand_id
1 'polypeptide(L)'
;MPKFEVVSPYQPSGDQPEAIAALAEGIENGLKEQVLLGVTGSGKTYTMAKVIEKVQRPTLVLAHNKTLAAQLCEEFKEFFPHNAVEYFVSYYDYYQPEAYIPHTDTYIAKDAATNDEIDRLRLSATCALLERRDVIVVSSVSCIYGLGEPDDFAKLVISLRVGAEWDRDELLRRLVENRYERNDVAFERNMFRVRGDTVEIYPAYYKDHAIRVEFFGDEIDRISDFHPLTGTVNRVLNHVAIYPASHYVTTKDKMDRAIGQIQTELEEQVKYFNDNEMLVEAQRIRQRTEYDMEMMRELGYCSGIENYSRIISDRPAGSAPMTLLDFFPDDFLLFVDESHVTLPQVRAMYNGDHARKESLVRYGFRLPCAFDNRPLKFEEFEQRIGQAVFVSATPGPYERERADNIVEQVIRPTGLLDPRVEVRPVEGQIDDLMEEIRARAQRNERVLVTTLTKKMAEDLTEFFRAANIRVRYMHSDVATIERMEIIRDLRLGEFDVLVGINLLREGLDLPEVSLVAVLDADKEGFLRSETSLIQTIGRAARNAEGLVILYADTITPSMRAAMDETERRRKIQDDYNKAHGIVPKTIIKDVREILEISRSEDSSRKAKGKPKKLTDAERAAGIAKLEQEMKEASKLLAFEYA
;
A
#
# COMPACT_ATOMS: atom_id res chain seq x y z
N MET A 1 26.21 3.96 -11.53
CA MET A 1 24.97 3.88 -10.74
C MET A 1 25.04 2.63 -9.88
N PRO A 2 24.49 2.63 -8.68
CA PRO A 2 24.42 1.43 -7.86
C PRO A 2 23.69 0.30 -8.61
N LYS A 3 24.11 -0.95 -8.38
CA LYS A 3 23.45 -2.13 -8.92
C LYS A 3 22.53 -2.72 -7.85
N PHE A 4 21.48 -3.41 -8.27
CA PHE A 4 20.73 -4.25 -7.35
C PHE A 4 21.59 -5.42 -6.90
N GLU A 5 21.68 -5.59 -5.59
CA GLU A 5 22.42 -6.68 -4.95
C GLU A 5 21.59 -7.27 -3.82
N VAL A 6 21.26 -8.56 -3.94
CA VAL A 6 20.49 -9.27 -2.92
C VAL A 6 21.41 -9.74 -1.81
N VAL A 7 21.20 -9.21 -0.62
CA VAL A 7 21.85 -9.66 0.62
C VAL A 7 20.91 -10.63 1.32
N SER A 8 21.26 -11.92 1.34
CA SER A 8 20.42 -12.93 1.97
C SER A 8 21.27 -14.10 2.47
N PRO A 9 20.94 -14.69 3.64
CA PRO A 9 21.56 -15.91 4.11
C PRO A 9 21.11 -17.15 3.30
N TYR A 10 20.05 -16.99 2.48
CA TYR A 10 19.48 -18.09 1.71
C TYR A 10 20.09 -18.18 0.32
N GLN A 11 20.16 -19.41 -0.20
CA GLN A 11 20.48 -19.69 -1.59
C GLN A 11 19.24 -20.21 -2.31
N PRO A 12 19.09 -19.96 -3.61
CA PRO A 12 17.97 -20.52 -4.38
C PRO A 12 17.93 -22.04 -4.28
N SER A 13 16.77 -22.61 -4.01
CA SER A 13 16.57 -24.05 -3.83
C SER A 13 15.25 -24.51 -4.43
N GLY A 14 15.08 -25.83 -4.59
CA GLY A 14 13.91 -26.40 -5.27
C GLY A 14 13.80 -25.92 -6.71
N ASP A 15 12.62 -25.41 -7.08
CA ASP A 15 12.33 -24.87 -8.42
C ASP A 15 12.88 -23.45 -8.63
N GLN A 16 13.33 -22.78 -7.57
CA GLN A 16 13.73 -21.37 -7.64
C GLN A 16 14.86 -21.09 -8.66
N PRO A 17 15.94 -21.89 -8.73
CA PRO A 17 17.00 -21.63 -9.72
C PRO A 17 16.50 -21.62 -11.16
N GLU A 18 15.65 -22.58 -11.51
CA GLU A 18 15.07 -22.71 -12.85
C GLU A 18 14.05 -21.60 -13.11
N ALA A 19 13.20 -21.28 -12.12
CA ALA A 19 12.22 -20.20 -12.21
C ALA A 19 12.91 -18.83 -12.41
N ILE A 20 13.95 -18.52 -11.65
CA ILE A 20 14.74 -17.29 -11.78
C ILE A 20 15.39 -17.21 -13.17
N ALA A 21 15.96 -18.32 -13.65
CA ALA A 21 16.61 -18.35 -14.96
C ALA A 21 15.60 -18.14 -16.09
N ALA A 22 14.47 -18.86 -16.06
CA ALA A 22 13.44 -18.80 -17.10
C ALA A 22 12.76 -17.42 -17.18
N LEU A 23 12.42 -16.82 -16.02
CA LEU A 23 11.81 -15.48 -15.98
C LEU A 23 12.78 -14.40 -16.46
N ALA A 24 14.03 -14.44 -16.01
CA ALA A 24 15.04 -13.46 -16.41
C ALA A 24 15.37 -13.56 -17.90
N GLU A 25 15.54 -14.77 -18.43
CA GLU A 25 15.75 -15.01 -19.86
C GLU A 25 14.54 -14.53 -20.69
N GLY A 26 13.31 -14.79 -20.21
CA GLY A 26 12.10 -14.27 -20.85
C GLY A 26 12.08 -12.74 -20.91
N ILE A 27 12.49 -12.05 -19.84
CA ILE A 27 12.60 -10.59 -19.81
C ILE A 27 13.68 -10.09 -20.80
N GLU A 28 14.86 -10.72 -20.80
CA GLU A 28 15.96 -10.38 -21.70
C GLU A 28 15.60 -10.61 -23.17
N ASN A 29 14.79 -11.65 -23.46
CA ASN A 29 14.28 -11.95 -24.80
C ASN A 29 13.08 -11.10 -25.21
N GLY A 30 12.61 -10.19 -24.38
CA GLY A 30 11.54 -9.24 -24.68
C GLY A 30 10.12 -9.80 -24.58
N LEU A 31 9.91 -10.94 -23.89
CA LEU A 31 8.57 -11.44 -23.58
C LEU A 31 7.79 -10.37 -22.79
N LYS A 32 6.55 -10.10 -23.20
CA LYS A 32 5.76 -9.02 -22.60
C LYS A 32 5.15 -9.42 -21.27
N GLU A 33 4.58 -10.60 -21.20
CA GLU A 33 3.81 -11.05 -20.06
C GLU A 33 4.20 -12.47 -19.69
N GLN A 34 4.64 -12.70 -18.46
CA GLN A 34 5.00 -14.00 -17.94
C GLN A 34 4.24 -14.28 -16.66
N VAL A 35 4.03 -15.53 -16.33
CA VAL A 35 3.40 -15.98 -15.08
C VAL A 35 4.40 -16.75 -14.24
N LEU A 36 4.55 -16.35 -12.97
CA LEU A 36 5.13 -17.18 -11.92
C LEU A 36 3.99 -17.86 -11.14
N LEU A 37 3.71 -19.13 -11.48
CA LEU A 37 2.77 -19.95 -10.74
C LEU A 37 3.48 -20.51 -9.50
N GLY A 38 3.47 -19.74 -8.42
CA GLY A 38 4.19 -20.08 -7.20
C GLY A 38 3.24 -20.42 -6.04
N VAL A 39 3.34 -21.64 -5.50
CA VAL A 39 2.53 -22.05 -4.36
C VAL A 39 2.85 -21.22 -3.11
N THR A 40 1.92 -21.20 -2.15
CA THR A 40 2.14 -20.53 -0.87
C THR A 40 3.34 -21.16 -0.14
N GLY A 41 4.32 -20.33 0.25
CA GLY A 41 5.53 -20.79 0.95
C GLY A 41 6.66 -21.29 0.07
N SER A 42 6.56 -21.20 -1.25
CA SER A 42 7.66 -21.55 -2.16
C SER A 42 8.77 -20.47 -2.24
N GLY A 43 8.58 -19.31 -1.59
CA GLY A 43 9.55 -18.21 -1.60
C GLY A 43 9.45 -17.31 -2.84
N LYS A 44 8.23 -17.03 -3.32
CA LYS A 44 7.98 -16.16 -4.48
C LYS A 44 8.69 -14.80 -4.38
N THR A 45 8.64 -14.15 -3.21
CA THR A 45 9.30 -12.85 -2.99
C THR A 45 10.82 -12.93 -3.22
N TYR A 46 11.44 -14.01 -2.74
CA TYR A 46 12.86 -14.24 -2.97
C TYR A 46 13.17 -14.47 -4.46
N THR A 47 12.33 -15.21 -5.16
CA THR A 47 12.46 -15.41 -6.62
C THR A 47 12.33 -14.07 -7.36
N MET A 48 11.33 -13.22 -7.01
CA MET A 48 11.23 -11.87 -7.56
C MET A 48 12.49 -11.05 -7.31
N ALA A 49 13.02 -11.06 -6.08
CA ALA A 49 14.25 -10.35 -5.73
C ALA A 49 15.44 -10.80 -6.58
N LYS A 50 15.61 -12.11 -6.78
CA LYS A 50 16.69 -12.66 -7.61
C LYS A 50 16.52 -12.37 -9.11
N VAL A 51 15.29 -12.26 -9.60
CA VAL A 51 15.03 -11.81 -10.98
C VAL A 51 15.41 -10.33 -11.12
N ILE A 52 15.01 -9.46 -10.17
CA ILE A 52 15.36 -8.03 -10.16
C ILE A 52 16.89 -7.86 -10.14
N GLU A 53 17.59 -8.60 -9.27
CA GLU A 53 19.06 -8.61 -9.21
C GLU A 53 19.69 -9.00 -10.55
N LYS A 54 19.10 -9.96 -11.26
CA LYS A 54 19.64 -10.44 -12.53
C LYS A 54 19.41 -9.46 -13.68
N VAL A 55 18.21 -8.87 -13.77
CA VAL A 55 17.84 -7.98 -14.89
C VAL A 55 18.20 -6.52 -14.70
N GLN A 56 18.50 -6.07 -13.47
CA GLN A 56 19.01 -4.73 -13.15
C GLN A 56 18.13 -3.57 -13.65
N ARG A 57 16.81 -3.68 -13.53
CA ARG A 57 15.85 -2.67 -14.01
C ARG A 57 15.03 -2.07 -12.87
N PRO A 58 14.68 -0.76 -12.92
CA PRO A 58 13.71 -0.19 -12.00
C PRO A 58 12.43 -1.03 -11.99
N THR A 59 11.89 -1.28 -10.81
CA THR A 59 10.82 -2.26 -10.65
C THR A 59 9.64 -1.69 -9.87
N LEU A 60 8.43 -1.90 -10.39
CA LEU A 60 7.18 -1.70 -9.67
C LEU A 60 6.63 -3.06 -9.22
N VAL A 61 6.34 -3.20 -7.93
CA VAL A 61 5.65 -4.36 -7.37
C VAL A 61 4.26 -3.93 -6.94
N LEU A 62 3.24 -4.45 -7.61
CA LEU A 62 1.84 -4.10 -7.38
C LEU A 62 1.16 -5.16 -6.52
N ALA A 63 0.60 -4.75 -5.38
CA ALA A 63 -0.16 -5.57 -4.45
C ALA A 63 -1.61 -5.06 -4.31
N HIS A 64 -2.55 -5.95 -4.03
CA HIS A 64 -3.99 -5.61 -3.99
C HIS A 64 -4.42 -4.84 -2.73
N ASN A 65 -3.62 -4.79 -1.67
CA ASN A 65 -3.94 -4.02 -0.45
C ASN A 65 -2.70 -3.45 0.24
N LYS A 66 -2.93 -2.50 1.17
CA LYS A 66 -1.86 -1.80 1.91
C LYS A 66 -1.03 -2.75 2.78
N THR A 67 -1.67 -3.74 3.43
CA THR A 67 -1.00 -4.66 4.37
C THR A 67 -0.01 -5.56 3.64
N LEU A 68 -0.43 -6.15 2.51
CA LEU A 68 0.45 -6.97 1.68
C LEU A 68 1.58 -6.13 1.08
N ALA A 69 1.26 -4.91 0.61
CA ALA A 69 2.28 -4.00 0.11
C ALA A 69 3.33 -3.64 1.19
N ALA A 70 2.90 -3.41 2.45
CA ALA A 70 3.81 -3.15 3.56
C ALA A 70 4.72 -4.35 3.84
N GLN A 71 4.15 -5.55 3.92
CA GLN A 71 4.90 -6.79 4.12
C GLN A 71 5.94 -7.01 3.02
N LEU A 72 5.54 -6.87 1.74
CA LEU A 72 6.46 -7.02 0.61
C LEU A 72 7.56 -5.94 0.63
N CYS A 73 7.22 -4.70 1.01
CA CYS A 73 8.20 -3.63 1.12
C CYS A 73 9.26 -3.94 2.18
N GLU A 74 8.86 -4.48 3.33
CA GLU A 74 9.79 -4.91 4.38
C GLU A 74 10.67 -6.07 3.91
N GLU A 75 10.09 -7.11 3.28
CA GLU A 75 10.84 -8.24 2.72
C GLU A 75 11.86 -7.76 1.67
N PHE A 76 11.47 -6.85 0.76
CA PHE A 76 12.40 -6.29 -0.22
C PHE A 76 13.48 -5.41 0.42
N LYS A 77 13.21 -4.65 1.48
CA LYS A 77 14.22 -3.90 2.24
C LYS A 77 15.25 -4.82 2.89
N GLU A 78 14.80 -5.98 3.40
CA GLU A 78 15.72 -6.99 3.93
C GLU A 78 16.62 -7.56 2.83
N PHE A 79 16.09 -7.82 1.62
CA PHE A 79 16.86 -8.33 0.50
C PHE A 79 17.76 -7.29 -0.16
N PHE A 80 17.37 -6.02 -0.17
CA PHE A 80 18.07 -4.92 -0.84
C PHE A 80 18.42 -3.78 0.13
N PRO A 81 19.25 -4.04 1.16
CA PRO A 81 19.56 -3.02 2.19
C PRO A 81 20.34 -1.82 1.67
N HIS A 82 20.94 -1.90 0.47
CA HIS A 82 21.75 -0.86 -0.14
C HIS A 82 21.08 -0.16 -1.33
N ASN A 83 19.90 -0.61 -1.72
CA ASN A 83 19.13 -0.06 -2.84
C ASN A 83 17.91 0.72 -2.33
N ALA A 84 17.27 1.50 -3.20
CA ALA A 84 16.07 2.23 -2.85
C ALA A 84 14.84 1.30 -2.92
N VAL A 85 14.26 0.99 -1.78
CA VAL A 85 13.00 0.25 -1.68
C VAL A 85 11.95 1.17 -1.06
N GLU A 86 11.01 1.60 -1.89
CA GLU A 86 10.05 2.64 -1.58
C GLU A 86 8.63 2.09 -1.45
N TYR A 87 7.80 2.79 -0.69
CA TYR A 87 6.42 2.39 -0.41
C TYR A 87 5.44 3.44 -0.93
N PHE A 88 4.49 3.01 -1.77
CA PHE A 88 3.52 3.90 -2.40
C PHE A 88 2.10 3.37 -2.31
N VAL A 89 1.36 3.80 -1.30
CA VAL A 89 -0.03 3.42 -1.08
C VAL A 89 -0.91 4.65 -0.89
N SER A 90 -2.22 4.47 -0.71
CA SER A 90 -3.11 5.59 -0.38
C SER A 90 -2.74 6.21 0.96
N TYR A 91 -2.53 7.52 0.99
CA TYR A 91 -2.18 8.28 2.20
C TYR A 91 -3.38 8.60 3.11
N TYR A 92 -4.56 8.10 2.78
CA TYR A 92 -5.73 8.24 3.63
C TYR A 92 -5.82 7.11 4.66
N ASP A 93 -5.87 7.45 5.95
CA ASP A 93 -6.21 6.51 7.02
C ASP A 93 -7.70 6.22 7.04
N TYR A 94 -8.49 7.27 6.81
CA TYR A 94 -9.92 7.22 6.59
C TYR A 94 -10.24 8.01 5.31
N TYR A 95 -11.06 7.45 4.46
CA TYR A 95 -11.48 8.10 3.23
C TYR A 95 -12.96 7.85 2.95
N GLN A 96 -13.76 8.89 3.08
CA GLN A 96 -15.13 8.94 2.57
C GLN A 96 -15.13 9.84 1.33
N PRO A 97 -15.29 9.27 0.13
CA PRO A 97 -15.34 10.07 -1.07
C PRO A 97 -16.58 10.96 -1.09
N GLU A 98 -16.43 12.13 -1.69
CA GLU A 98 -17.56 13.00 -2.00
C GLU A 98 -18.57 12.24 -2.88
N ALA A 99 -19.84 12.25 -2.51
CA ALA A 99 -20.91 11.58 -3.24
C ALA A 99 -22.23 12.32 -3.13
N TYR A 100 -23.12 12.13 -4.09
CA TYR A 100 -24.49 12.60 -4.03
C TYR A 100 -25.46 11.47 -4.35
N ILE A 101 -26.46 11.30 -3.50
CA ILE A 101 -27.50 10.27 -3.61
C ILE A 101 -28.82 10.95 -4.00
N PRO A 102 -29.19 10.95 -5.28
CA PRO A 102 -30.32 11.74 -5.78
C PRO A 102 -31.69 11.40 -5.15
N HIS A 103 -31.95 10.12 -4.90
CA HIS A 103 -33.26 9.66 -4.39
C HIS A 103 -33.54 10.08 -2.93
N THR A 104 -32.51 10.39 -2.16
CA THR A 104 -32.64 10.89 -0.78
C THR A 104 -32.22 12.36 -0.64
N ASP A 105 -31.84 13.01 -1.73
CA ASP A 105 -31.25 14.36 -1.76
C ASP A 105 -30.12 14.52 -0.72
N THR A 106 -29.27 13.49 -0.62
CA THR A 106 -28.22 13.44 0.40
C THR A 106 -26.86 13.73 -0.24
N TYR A 107 -26.25 14.86 0.12
CA TYR A 107 -24.87 15.15 -0.21
C TYR A 107 -23.93 14.67 0.90
N ILE A 108 -22.97 13.86 0.52
CA ILE A 108 -21.90 13.37 1.39
C ILE A 108 -20.65 14.17 1.05
N ALA A 109 -20.22 15.01 1.97
CA ALA A 109 -18.97 15.75 1.80
C ALA A 109 -17.76 14.79 1.83
N LYS A 110 -16.71 15.14 1.10
CA LYS A 110 -15.42 14.44 1.24
C LYS A 110 -14.95 14.59 2.69
N ASP A 111 -14.74 13.45 3.34
CA ASP A 111 -14.12 13.39 4.66
C ASP A 111 -12.91 12.46 4.58
N ALA A 112 -11.76 12.96 4.99
CA ALA A 112 -10.51 12.21 4.86
C ALA A 112 -9.54 12.61 5.97
N ALA A 113 -8.96 11.60 6.61
CA ALA A 113 -7.79 11.78 7.47
C ALA A 113 -6.55 11.34 6.69
N THR A 114 -5.61 12.26 6.54
CA THR A 114 -4.34 11.98 5.87
C THR A 114 -3.30 11.50 6.86
N ASN A 115 -2.43 10.61 6.39
CA ASN A 115 -1.28 10.12 7.12
C ASN A 115 -0.02 10.80 6.57
N ASP A 116 0.57 11.66 7.38
CA ASP A 116 1.74 12.44 6.99
C ASP A 116 2.97 11.56 6.70
N GLU A 117 3.08 10.40 7.38
CA GLU A 117 4.19 9.49 7.14
C GLU A 117 4.03 8.76 5.80
N ILE A 118 2.81 8.35 5.43
CA ILE A 118 2.55 7.75 4.12
C ILE A 118 2.72 8.79 3.02
N ASP A 119 2.32 10.04 3.24
CA ASP A 119 2.55 11.13 2.27
C ASP A 119 4.06 11.36 2.03
N ARG A 120 4.85 11.37 3.10
CA ARG A 120 6.31 11.41 3.03
C ARG A 120 6.88 10.27 2.19
N LEU A 121 6.43 9.03 2.42
CA LEU A 121 6.89 7.84 1.69
C LEU A 121 6.52 7.91 0.20
N ARG A 122 5.37 8.47 -0.14
CA ARG A 122 4.96 8.69 -1.53
C ARG A 122 5.86 9.70 -2.23
N LEU A 123 6.19 10.81 -1.58
CA LEU A 123 7.15 11.79 -2.10
C LEU A 123 8.55 11.18 -2.24
N SER A 124 9.00 10.39 -1.24
CA SER A 124 10.26 9.66 -1.31
C SER A 124 10.32 8.77 -2.56
N ALA A 125 9.26 8.02 -2.84
CA ALA A 125 9.20 7.13 -4.01
C ALA A 125 9.36 7.89 -5.33
N THR A 126 8.64 8.99 -5.53
CA THR A 126 8.76 9.79 -6.76
C THR A 126 10.11 10.48 -6.89
N CYS A 127 10.69 10.98 -5.79
CA CYS A 127 12.05 11.54 -5.79
C CYS A 127 13.09 10.47 -6.15
N ALA A 128 12.99 9.28 -5.55
CA ALA A 128 13.90 8.18 -5.84
C ALA A 128 13.87 7.76 -7.32
N LEU A 129 12.67 7.70 -7.93
CA LEU A 129 12.51 7.38 -9.35
C LEU A 129 13.17 8.39 -10.28
N LEU A 130 13.21 9.67 -9.90
CA LEU A 130 13.86 10.72 -10.69
C LEU A 130 15.40 10.75 -10.49
N GLU A 131 15.90 10.30 -9.33
CA GLU A 131 17.33 10.36 -9.01
C GLU A 131 18.09 9.08 -9.35
N ARG A 132 17.45 7.93 -9.24
CA ARG A 132 18.10 6.62 -9.22
C ARG A 132 17.48 5.66 -10.22
N ARG A 133 18.26 4.64 -10.59
CA ARG A 133 17.76 3.53 -11.41
C ARG A 133 17.62 2.22 -10.61
N ASP A 134 18.25 2.13 -9.45
CA ASP A 134 18.18 0.99 -8.54
C ASP A 134 17.02 1.16 -7.53
N VAL A 135 15.81 1.35 -8.06
CA VAL A 135 14.60 1.63 -7.30
C VAL A 135 13.58 0.52 -7.45
N ILE A 136 13.09 0.02 -6.33
CA ILE A 136 11.92 -0.86 -6.23
C ILE A 136 10.82 -0.07 -5.53
N VAL A 137 9.68 0.12 -6.19
CA VAL A 137 8.51 0.70 -5.55
C VAL A 137 7.48 -0.39 -5.32
N VAL A 138 7.11 -0.60 -4.06
CA VAL A 138 6.01 -1.49 -3.70
C VAL A 138 4.75 -0.67 -3.51
N SER A 139 3.74 -0.94 -4.31
CA SER A 139 2.53 -0.12 -4.37
C SER A 139 1.25 -0.95 -4.22
N SER A 140 0.20 -0.30 -3.73
CA SER A 140 -1.18 -0.76 -3.93
C SER A 140 -1.74 -0.21 -5.25
N VAL A 141 -3.01 -0.47 -5.55
CA VAL A 141 -3.71 0.13 -6.70
C VAL A 141 -3.68 1.66 -6.74
N SER A 142 -3.15 2.32 -5.72
CA SER A 142 -2.93 3.78 -5.72
C SER A 142 -2.03 4.26 -6.86
N CYS A 143 -1.19 3.39 -7.41
CA CYS A 143 -0.29 3.72 -8.52
C CYS A 143 -1.02 4.08 -9.83
N ILE A 144 -2.28 3.68 -9.99
CA ILE A 144 -3.09 4.01 -11.19
C ILE A 144 -3.94 5.28 -11.03
N TYR A 145 -3.89 5.92 -9.86
CA TYR A 145 -4.61 7.18 -9.62
C TYR A 145 -3.79 8.39 -10.04
N GLY A 146 -4.50 9.47 -10.40
CA GLY A 146 -3.88 10.73 -10.81
C GLY A 146 -2.88 11.25 -9.78
N LEU A 147 -1.72 11.62 -10.28
CA LEU A 147 -0.62 12.26 -9.58
C LEU A 147 -0.25 13.55 -10.32
N GLY A 148 0.63 14.37 -9.79
CA GLY A 148 1.14 15.55 -10.50
C GLY A 148 1.92 15.17 -11.76
N GLU A 149 2.18 16.15 -12.61
CA GLU A 149 2.96 15.99 -13.85
C GLU A 149 4.44 15.71 -13.52
N PRO A 150 5.04 14.59 -13.98
CA PRO A 150 6.46 14.30 -13.73
C PRO A 150 7.41 15.40 -14.24
N ASP A 151 7.10 15.95 -15.42
CA ASP A 151 7.90 17.02 -16.01
C ASP A 151 7.86 18.32 -15.20
N ASP A 152 6.70 18.69 -14.65
CA ASP A 152 6.58 19.88 -13.81
C ASP A 152 7.28 19.65 -12.46
N PHE A 153 7.13 18.47 -11.88
CA PHE A 153 7.82 18.09 -10.66
C PHE A 153 9.34 18.13 -10.83
N ALA A 154 9.86 17.62 -11.93
CA ALA A 154 11.28 17.65 -12.27
C ALA A 154 11.82 19.07 -12.54
N LYS A 155 11.04 19.93 -13.24
CA LYS A 155 11.45 21.33 -13.54
C LYS A 155 11.53 22.20 -12.29
N LEU A 156 10.76 21.90 -11.27
CA LEU A 156 10.70 22.66 -10.03
C LEU A 156 11.80 22.24 -9.03
N VAL A 157 12.60 21.22 -9.34
CA VAL A 157 13.73 20.82 -8.52
C VAL A 157 14.74 21.96 -8.38
N ILE A 158 15.12 22.27 -7.14
CA ILE A 158 16.15 23.26 -6.82
C ILE A 158 17.48 22.51 -6.66
N SER A 159 18.38 22.70 -7.62
CA SER A 159 19.72 22.09 -7.59
C SER A 159 20.70 23.07 -6.97
N LEU A 160 21.27 22.74 -5.81
CA LEU A 160 22.22 23.55 -5.08
C LEU A 160 23.59 22.87 -5.10
N ARG A 161 24.64 23.63 -5.39
CA ARG A 161 26.02 23.13 -5.46
C ARG A 161 26.96 24.11 -4.77
N VAL A 162 27.90 23.60 -3.99
CA VAL A 162 28.96 24.40 -3.37
C VAL A 162 29.78 25.14 -4.44
N GLY A 163 30.04 26.41 -4.24
CA GLY A 163 30.73 27.30 -5.17
C GLY A 163 29.84 27.85 -6.29
N ALA A 164 28.53 27.56 -6.29
CA ALA A 164 27.61 28.16 -7.25
C ALA A 164 27.12 29.53 -6.76
N GLU A 165 26.99 30.48 -7.70
CA GLU A 165 26.32 31.74 -7.44
C GLU A 165 24.80 31.54 -7.34
N TRP A 166 24.25 31.93 -6.19
CA TRP A 166 22.82 31.88 -5.89
C TRP A 166 22.43 33.09 -5.04
N ASP A 167 21.45 33.85 -5.51
CA ASP A 167 20.79 34.83 -4.66
C ASP A 167 19.97 34.11 -3.58
N ARG A 168 20.26 34.39 -2.31
CA ARG A 168 19.55 33.79 -1.18
C ARG A 168 18.04 34.05 -1.25
N ASP A 169 17.61 35.26 -1.58
CA ASP A 169 16.21 35.63 -1.61
C ASP A 169 15.47 34.95 -2.81
N GLU A 170 16.19 34.68 -3.89
CA GLU A 170 15.68 33.82 -4.99
C GLU A 170 15.46 32.38 -4.50
N LEU A 171 16.40 31.81 -3.73
CA LEU A 171 16.22 30.48 -3.13
C LEU A 171 14.95 30.45 -2.25
N LEU A 172 14.75 31.45 -1.39
CA LEU A 172 13.58 31.54 -0.52
C LEU A 172 12.28 31.60 -1.32
N ARG A 173 12.25 32.37 -2.41
CA ARG A 173 11.08 32.47 -3.29
C ARG A 173 10.78 31.13 -3.96
N ARG A 174 11.77 30.43 -4.48
CA ARG A 174 11.60 29.12 -5.10
C ARG A 174 11.17 28.06 -4.09
N LEU A 175 11.60 28.12 -2.83
CA LEU A 175 11.11 27.23 -1.78
C LEU A 175 9.61 27.43 -1.54
N VAL A 176 9.13 28.68 -1.47
CA VAL A 176 7.69 28.97 -1.33
C VAL A 176 6.89 28.49 -2.56
N GLU A 177 7.41 28.69 -3.78
CA GLU A 177 6.82 28.17 -5.00
C GLU A 177 6.71 26.63 -4.97
N ASN A 178 7.69 25.96 -4.36
CA ASN A 178 7.74 24.51 -4.15
C ASN A 178 6.92 24.04 -2.95
N ARG A 179 6.07 24.90 -2.36
CA ARG A 179 5.18 24.60 -1.22
C ARG A 179 5.88 24.33 0.10
N TYR A 180 7.10 24.86 0.29
CA TYR A 180 7.72 24.92 1.61
C TYR A 180 7.21 26.15 2.36
N GLU A 181 6.96 25.99 3.65
CA GLU A 181 6.53 27.08 4.53
C GLU A 181 7.71 27.63 5.32
N ARG A 182 7.80 28.96 5.45
CA ARG A 182 8.80 29.57 6.32
C ARG A 182 8.34 29.53 7.77
N ASN A 183 9.12 28.90 8.62
CA ASN A 183 8.88 28.93 10.06
C ASN A 183 10.24 28.96 10.80
N ASP A 184 10.56 30.11 11.38
CA ASP A 184 11.85 30.30 12.08
C ASP A 184 11.80 29.77 13.54
N VAL A 185 10.64 29.36 14.05
CA VAL A 185 10.42 28.87 15.43
C VAL A 185 10.23 27.35 15.46
N ALA A 186 9.17 26.86 14.80
CA ALA A 186 8.91 25.42 14.69
C ALA A 186 9.51 24.92 13.36
N PHE A 187 10.49 24.03 13.43
CA PHE A 187 11.16 23.51 12.26
C PHE A 187 10.77 22.05 12.04
N GLU A 188 9.77 21.88 11.21
CA GLU A 188 9.16 20.58 10.88
C GLU A 188 9.32 20.27 9.39
N ARG A 189 8.90 19.08 8.95
CA ARG A 189 8.89 18.73 7.53
C ARG A 189 8.08 19.75 6.71
N ASN A 190 8.47 19.95 5.47
CA ASN A 190 7.91 20.94 4.55
C ASN A 190 8.20 22.39 4.93
N MET A 191 9.10 22.63 5.88
CA MET A 191 9.45 23.98 6.33
C MET A 191 10.88 24.33 6.01
N PHE A 192 11.13 25.62 5.93
CA PHE A 192 12.48 26.17 5.93
C PHE A 192 12.57 27.33 6.94
N ARG A 193 13.76 27.56 7.43
CA ARG A 193 14.07 28.69 8.32
C ARG A 193 15.32 29.41 7.88
N VAL A 194 15.44 30.70 8.25
CA VAL A 194 16.53 31.55 7.84
C VAL A 194 17.18 32.17 9.07
N ARG A 195 18.49 32.00 9.18
CA ARG A 195 19.29 32.61 10.28
C ARG A 195 20.54 33.30 9.68
N GLY A 196 20.43 34.60 9.42
CA GLY A 196 21.50 35.34 8.74
C GLY A 196 21.75 34.86 7.33
N ASP A 197 22.95 34.40 7.04
CA ASP A 197 23.34 33.86 5.73
C ASP A 197 23.15 32.34 5.62
N THR A 198 22.42 31.76 6.55
CA THR A 198 22.14 30.33 6.58
C THR A 198 20.64 30.06 6.31
N VAL A 199 20.37 29.19 5.36
CA VAL A 199 19.04 28.67 5.06
C VAL A 199 19.01 27.19 5.43
N GLU A 200 18.11 26.82 6.31
CA GLU A 200 17.87 25.43 6.70
C GLU A 200 16.54 24.97 6.11
N ILE A 201 16.55 23.83 5.42
CA ILE A 201 15.42 23.28 4.69
C ILE A 201 15.16 21.88 5.22
N TYR A 202 13.90 21.59 5.61
CA TYR A 202 13.50 20.24 5.99
C TYR A 202 12.65 19.63 4.87
N PRO A 203 13.27 18.83 3.96
CA PRO A 203 12.57 18.29 2.81
C PRO A 203 11.37 17.41 3.19
N ALA A 204 10.31 17.51 2.41
CA ALA A 204 9.06 16.77 2.61
C ALA A 204 9.22 15.24 2.66
N TYR A 205 10.20 14.73 1.91
CA TYR A 205 10.48 13.31 1.71
C TYR A 205 11.55 12.75 2.68
N TYR A 206 12.17 13.60 3.53
CA TYR A 206 13.13 13.15 4.54
C TYR A 206 12.44 12.80 5.86
N LYS A 207 13.00 11.83 6.59
CA LYS A 207 12.50 11.43 7.91
C LYS A 207 13.19 12.15 9.05
N ASP A 208 14.51 12.06 9.11
CA ASP A 208 15.33 12.50 10.26
C ASP A 208 16.48 13.40 9.81
N HIS A 209 16.39 13.98 8.62
CA HIS A 209 17.45 14.76 8.00
C HIS A 209 16.93 16.10 7.51
N ALA A 210 17.73 17.14 7.63
CA ALA A 210 17.49 18.45 7.05
C ALA A 210 18.76 18.94 6.35
N ILE A 211 18.60 19.88 5.45
CA ILE A 211 19.68 20.45 4.65
C ILE A 211 19.96 21.87 5.15
N ARG A 212 21.21 22.14 5.45
CA ARG A 212 21.70 23.48 5.76
C ARG A 212 22.54 23.99 4.61
N VAL A 213 22.21 25.18 4.12
CA VAL A 213 22.90 25.89 3.05
C VAL A 213 23.46 27.18 3.65
N GLU A 214 24.78 27.31 3.67
CA GLU A 214 25.49 28.46 4.20
C GLU A 214 26.00 29.31 3.03
N PHE A 215 25.68 30.60 3.04
CA PHE A 215 26.05 31.54 1.99
C PHE A 215 27.22 32.45 2.45
N PHE A 216 28.08 32.80 1.51
CA PHE A 216 29.04 33.86 1.65
C PHE A 216 28.80 34.88 0.53
N GLY A 217 28.07 35.96 0.85
CA GLY A 217 27.50 36.84 -0.18
C GLY A 217 26.47 36.09 -1.03
N ASP A 218 26.65 36.08 -2.34
CA ASP A 218 25.79 35.39 -3.32
C ASP A 218 26.36 34.02 -3.76
N GLU A 219 27.34 33.48 -3.02
CA GLU A 219 27.93 32.17 -3.29
C GLU A 219 27.55 31.16 -2.19
N ILE A 220 27.24 29.94 -2.57
CA ILE A 220 27.02 28.83 -1.64
C ILE A 220 28.40 28.35 -1.14
N ASP A 221 28.74 28.67 0.10
CA ASP A 221 30.02 28.30 0.72
C ASP A 221 30.01 26.85 1.18
N ARG A 222 28.87 26.39 1.77
CA ARG A 222 28.76 25.05 2.34
C ARG A 222 27.35 24.52 2.28
N ILE A 223 27.24 23.20 2.03
CA ILE A 223 25.98 22.45 2.17
C ILE A 223 26.21 21.29 3.14
N SER A 224 25.35 21.13 4.12
CA SER A 224 25.43 20.05 5.10
C SER A 224 24.07 19.39 5.34
N ASP A 225 24.12 18.07 5.50
CA ASP A 225 23.03 17.24 5.97
C ASP A 225 23.15 17.16 7.50
N PHE A 226 22.09 17.51 8.23
CA PHE A 226 22.10 17.55 9.68
C PHE A 226 20.81 17.01 10.28
N HIS A 227 20.87 16.58 11.53
CA HIS A 227 19.69 16.13 12.27
C HIS A 227 18.89 17.36 12.78
N PRO A 228 17.60 17.52 12.42
CA PRO A 228 16.84 18.74 12.66
C PRO A 228 16.65 19.08 14.16
N LEU A 229 16.57 18.06 15.04
CA LEU A 229 16.38 18.26 16.48
C LEU A 229 17.69 18.55 17.22
N THR A 230 18.78 17.84 16.91
CA THR A 230 20.05 17.97 17.62
C THR A 230 21.00 18.98 16.98
N GLY A 231 20.77 19.38 15.73
CA GLY A 231 21.68 20.23 14.96
C GLY A 231 22.98 19.54 14.53
N THR A 232 23.14 18.24 14.85
CA THR A 232 24.37 17.49 14.55
C THR A 232 24.51 17.30 13.04
N VAL A 233 25.66 17.71 12.48
CA VAL A 233 25.99 17.50 11.07
C VAL A 233 26.33 16.02 10.85
N ASN A 234 25.57 15.36 9.98
CA ASN A 234 25.79 13.97 9.60
C ASN A 234 26.89 13.88 8.53
N ARG A 235 26.84 14.76 7.53
CA ARG A 235 27.79 14.81 6.42
C ARG A 235 27.79 16.18 5.72
N VAL A 236 28.90 16.51 5.09
CA VAL A 236 29.01 17.65 4.19
C VAL A 236 28.77 17.18 2.77
N LEU A 237 28.00 17.96 2.02
CA LEU A 237 27.58 17.67 0.66
C LEU A 237 28.20 18.65 -0.33
N ASN A 238 28.57 18.19 -1.51
CA ASN A 238 28.98 19.06 -2.62
C ASN A 238 27.80 19.52 -3.48
N HIS A 239 26.69 18.78 -3.42
CA HIS A 239 25.49 19.02 -4.19
C HIS A 239 24.28 18.44 -3.48
N VAL A 240 23.14 19.10 -3.59
CA VAL A 240 21.82 18.59 -3.16
C VAL A 240 20.73 19.05 -4.13
N ALA A 241 19.76 18.16 -4.37
CA ALA A 241 18.52 18.48 -5.06
C ALA A 241 17.38 18.60 -4.05
N ILE A 242 16.65 19.71 -4.05
CA ILE A 242 15.45 19.91 -3.23
C ILE A 242 14.24 19.78 -4.12
N TYR A 243 13.44 18.76 -3.88
CA TYR A 243 12.21 18.47 -4.60
C TYR A 243 11.03 19.23 -4.01
N PRO A 244 9.95 19.46 -4.79
CA PRO A 244 8.73 20.06 -4.28
C PRO A 244 8.13 19.30 -3.08
N ALA A 245 7.50 20.04 -2.18
CA ALA A 245 6.85 19.48 -0.99
C ALA A 245 5.47 18.81 -1.28
N SER A 246 5.02 18.84 -2.52
CA SER A 246 3.75 18.23 -2.94
C SER A 246 3.85 17.76 -4.39
N HIS A 247 3.12 16.69 -4.74
CA HIS A 247 2.98 16.25 -6.13
C HIS A 247 2.16 17.22 -7.00
N TYR A 248 1.25 17.98 -6.39
CA TYR A 248 0.37 18.94 -7.08
C TYR A 248 0.98 20.34 -7.04
N VAL A 249 2.12 20.50 -7.69
CA VAL A 249 2.77 21.80 -7.89
C VAL A 249 2.70 22.18 -9.35
N THR A 250 2.48 23.47 -9.60
CA THR A 250 2.47 24.03 -10.96
C THR A 250 3.00 25.46 -10.93
N THR A 251 3.48 25.93 -12.06
CA THR A 251 3.96 27.31 -12.18
C THR A 251 2.80 28.30 -12.14
N LYS A 252 3.07 29.54 -11.70
CA LYS A 252 2.06 30.60 -11.64
C LYS A 252 1.39 30.83 -12.99
N ASP A 253 2.16 30.87 -14.08
CA ASP A 253 1.65 31.07 -15.43
C ASP A 253 0.67 29.96 -15.88
N LYS A 254 0.93 28.70 -15.46
CA LYS A 254 0.01 27.60 -15.72
C LYS A 254 -1.26 27.73 -14.89
N MET A 255 -1.14 28.15 -13.62
CA MET A 255 -2.29 28.34 -12.75
C MET A 255 -3.20 29.46 -13.27
N ASP A 256 -2.64 30.60 -13.72
CA ASP A 256 -3.42 31.73 -14.26
C ASP A 256 -4.18 31.31 -15.55
N ARG A 257 -3.53 30.53 -16.42
CA ARG A 257 -4.22 29.96 -17.60
C ARG A 257 -5.31 28.96 -17.22
N ALA A 258 -5.05 28.11 -16.24
CA ALA A 258 -6.02 27.12 -15.76
C ALA A 258 -7.28 27.81 -15.20
N ILE A 259 -7.13 28.87 -14.42
CA ILE A 259 -8.24 29.65 -13.89
C ILE A 259 -9.11 30.22 -15.02
N GLY A 260 -8.48 30.73 -16.09
CA GLY A 260 -9.21 31.20 -17.28
C GLY A 260 -10.01 30.10 -17.99
N GLN A 261 -9.45 28.90 -18.11
CA GLN A 261 -10.14 27.74 -18.69
C GLN A 261 -11.27 27.23 -17.77
N ILE A 262 -11.05 27.20 -16.44
CA ILE A 262 -12.09 26.84 -15.44
C ILE A 262 -13.28 27.81 -15.53
N GLN A 263 -13.01 29.11 -15.67
CA GLN A 263 -14.05 30.11 -15.86
C GLN A 263 -14.89 29.85 -17.11
N THR A 264 -14.24 29.51 -18.22
CA THR A 264 -14.94 29.18 -19.48
C THR A 264 -15.83 27.95 -19.33
N GLU A 265 -15.29 26.85 -18.76
CA GLU A 265 -16.06 25.62 -18.52
C GLU A 265 -17.22 25.86 -17.54
N LEU A 266 -17.03 26.73 -16.54
CA LEU A 266 -18.10 27.14 -15.61
C LEU A 266 -19.24 27.85 -16.34
N GLU A 267 -18.93 28.80 -17.22
CA GLU A 267 -19.96 29.56 -17.97
C GLU A 267 -20.75 28.65 -18.90
N GLU A 268 -20.07 27.71 -19.57
CA GLU A 268 -20.72 26.71 -20.41
C GLU A 268 -21.66 25.80 -19.58
N GLN A 269 -21.19 25.33 -18.42
CA GLN A 269 -21.98 24.45 -17.58
C GLN A 269 -23.18 25.16 -16.93
N VAL A 270 -23.00 26.40 -16.48
CA VAL A 270 -24.10 27.24 -15.96
C VAL A 270 -25.15 27.51 -17.02
N LYS A 271 -24.71 27.79 -18.26
CA LYS A 271 -25.63 27.96 -19.39
C LYS A 271 -26.41 26.66 -19.65
N TYR A 272 -25.73 25.51 -19.67
CA TYR A 272 -26.37 24.21 -19.82
C TYR A 272 -27.45 23.97 -18.75
N PHE A 273 -27.18 24.25 -17.49
CA PHE A 273 -28.15 24.10 -16.43
C PHE A 273 -29.33 25.05 -16.56
N ASN A 274 -29.10 26.33 -16.91
CA ASN A 274 -30.17 27.30 -17.12
C ASN A 274 -31.05 26.92 -18.31
N ASP A 275 -30.48 26.49 -19.41
CA ASP A 275 -31.19 26.07 -20.64
C ASP A 275 -32.07 24.82 -20.36
N ASN A 276 -31.74 24.02 -19.34
CA ASN A 276 -32.49 22.84 -18.88
C ASN A 276 -33.34 23.12 -17.62
N GLU A 277 -33.56 24.38 -17.22
CA GLU A 277 -34.34 24.79 -16.05
C GLU A 277 -33.81 24.26 -14.70
N MET A 278 -32.54 23.87 -14.62
CA MET A 278 -31.84 23.36 -13.41
C MET A 278 -31.19 24.52 -12.65
N LEU A 279 -32.01 25.41 -12.09
CA LEU A 279 -31.54 26.69 -11.51
C LEU A 279 -30.73 26.48 -10.21
N VAL A 280 -31.04 25.45 -9.43
CA VAL A 280 -30.34 25.14 -8.19
C VAL A 280 -28.94 24.65 -8.48
N GLU A 281 -28.81 23.77 -9.48
CA GLU A 281 -27.54 23.23 -9.94
C GLU A 281 -26.66 24.33 -10.53
N ALA A 282 -27.25 25.25 -11.32
CA ALA A 282 -26.56 26.41 -11.88
C ALA A 282 -25.99 27.33 -10.79
N GLN A 283 -26.75 27.61 -9.76
CA GLN A 283 -26.32 28.44 -8.63
C GLN A 283 -25.23 27.72 -7.81
N ARG A 284 -25.41 26.43 -7.53
CA ARG A 284 -24.50 25.62 -6.73
C ARG A 284 -23.12 25.53 -7.37
N ILE A 285 -23.06 25.17 -8.65
CA ILE A 285 -21.79 25.04 -9.37
C ILE A 285 -21.07 26.38 -9.47
N ARG A 286 -21.81 27.48 -9.71
CA ARG A 286 -21.25 28.83 -9.79
C ARG A 286 -20.58 29.21 -8.46
N GLN A 287 -21.31 29.15 -7.36
CA GLN A 287 -20.79 29.54 -6.04
C GLN A 287 -19.54 28.72 -5.66
N ARG A 288 -19.59 27.43 -5.89
CA ARG A 288 -18.47 26.54 -5.56
C ARG A 288 -17.24 26.85 -6.38
N THR A 289 -17.40 26.95 -7.69
CA THR A 289 -16.25 27.12 -8.60
C THR A 289 -15.65 28.53 -8.50
N GLU A 290 -16.46 29.58 -8.31
CA GLU A 290 -15.96 30.95 -8.08
C GLU A 290 -15.13 31.01 -6.79
N TYR A 291 -15.58 30.38 -5.70
CA TYR A 291 -14.82 30.27 -4.47
C TYR A 291 -13.49 29.49 -4.66
N ASP A 292 -13.53 28.34 -5.35
CA ASP A 292 -12.34 27.55 -5.62
C ASP A 292 -11.32 28.35 -6.46
N MET A 293 -11.77 29.13 -7.46
CA MET A 293 -10.90 30.01 -8.27
C MET A 293 -10.30 31.17 -7.47
N GLU A 294 -11.06 31.76 -6.53
CA GLU A 294 -10.52 32.80 -5.64
C GLU A 294 -9.40 32.25 -4.77
N MET A 295 -9.60 31.07 -4.15
CA MET A 295 -8.58 30.38 -3.36
C MET A 295 -7.33 30.05 -4.18
N MET A 296 -7.51 29.61 -5.44
CA MET A 296 -6.38 29.34 -6.34
C MET A 296 -5.58 30.61 -6.68
N ARG A 297 -6.26 31.79 -6.86
CA ARG A 297 -5.57 33.06 -7.13
C ARG A 297 -4.77 33.55 -5.92
N GLU A 298 -5.35 33.48 -4.72
CA GLU A 298 -4.76 34.05 -3.50
C GLU A 298 -3.72 33.11 -2.88
N LEU A 299 -4.01 31.80 -2.81
CA LEU A 299 -3.18 30.81 -2.14
C LEU A 299 -2.46 29.86 -3.09
N GLY A 300 -2.79 29.93 -4.40
CA GLY A 300 -2.33 28.94 -5.38
C GLY A 300 -2.87 27.53 -5.16
N TYR A 301 -3.90 27.35 -4.33
CA TYR A 301 -4.48 26.07 -3.96
C TYR A 301 -5.94 26.22 -3.53
N CYS A 302 -6.76 25.18 -3.74
CA CYS A 302 -8.10 25.08 -3.16
C CYS A 302 -8.38 23.65 -2.67
N SER A 303 -9.36 23.50 -1.78
CA SER A 303 -9.80 22.17 -1.34
C SER A 303 -10.44 21.41 -2.49
N GLY A 304 -9.88 20.23 -2.86
CA GLY A 304 -10.33 19.47 -4.01
C GLY A 304 -9.73 19.93 -5.34
N ILE A 305 -8.57 20.58 -5.32
CA ILE A 305 -7.83 21.04 -6.52
C ILE A 305 -7.61 19.92 -7.54
N GLU A 306 -7.56 18.67 -7.08
CA GLU A 306 -7.44 17.49 -7.93
C GLU A 306 -8.59 17.36 -8.96
N ASN A 307 -9.78 17.91 -8.67
CA ASN A 307 -10.90 17.90 -9.61
C ASN A 307 -10.65 18.80 -10.84
N TYR A 308 -9.72 19.72 -10.75
CA TYR A 308 -9.28 20.60 -11.84
C TYR A 308 -7.96 20.14 -12.48
N SER A 309 -7.42 18.98 -12.09
CA SER A 309 -6.11 18.48 -12.52
C SER A 309 -5.95 18.41 -14.04
N ARG A 310 -7.01 18.05 -14.81
CA ARG A 310 -6.98 18.06 -16.26
C ARG A 310 -6.66 19.44 -16.83
N ILE A 311 -7.36 20.46 -16.32
CA ILE A 311 -7.20 21.84 -16.78
C ILE A 311 -5.84 22.39 -16.35
N ILE A 312 -5.42 22.13 -15.12
CA ILE A 312 -4.11 22.58 -14.59
C ILE A 312 -2.96 21.98 -15.42
N SER A 313 -3.09 20.73 -15.83
CA SER A 313 -2.11 20.04 -16.67
C SER A 313 -2.26 20.32 -18.17
N ASP A 314 -3.20 21.18 -18.58
CA ASP A 314 -3.49 21.52 -19.97
C ASP A 314 -3.74 20.29 -20.87
N ARG A 315 -4.41 19.27 -20.31
CA ARG A 315 -4.72 18.01 -21.00
C ARG A 315 -6.06 18.07 -21.72
N PRO A 316 -6.22 17.39 -22.86
CA PRO A 316 -7.51 17.26 -23.53
C PRO A 316 -8.56 16.57 -22.64
N ALA A 317 -9.83 16.92 -22.84
CA ALA A 317 -10.93 16.24 -22.17
C ALA A 317 -10.95 14.73 -22.48
N GLY A 318 -11.18 13.89 -21.44
CA GLY A 318 -11.19 12.44 -21.55
C GLY A 318 -9.80 11.78 -21.57
N SER A 319 -8.72 12.55 -21.56
CA SER A 319 -7.36 12.01 -21.52
C SER A 319 -7.06 11.28 -20.21
N ALA A 320 -6.14 10.32 -20.26
CA ALA A 320 -5.65 9.63 -19.07
C ALA A 320 -4.87 10.58 -18.16
N PRO A 321 -5.02 10.49 -16.83
CA PRO A 321 -4.20 11.26 -15.90
C PRO A 321 -2.75 10.75 -15.90
N MET A 322 -1.81 11.61 -15.51
CA MET A 322 -0.47 11.16 -15.12
C MET A 322 -0.53 10.47 -13.76
N THR A 323 0.18 9.38 -13.63
CA THR A 323 0.15 8.47 -12.48
C THR A 323 1.56 8.14 -12.02
N LEU A 324 1.72 7.29 -11.00
CA LEU A 324 3.04 6.82 -10.61
C LEU A 324 3.79 6.10 -11.76
N LEU A 325 3.05 5.43 -12.65
CA LEU A 325 3.64 4.74 -13.81
C LEU A 325 4.41 5.68 -14.72
N ASP A 326 3.96 6.94 -14.83
CA ASP A 326 4.56 7.96 -15.67
C ASP A 326 5.85 8.57 -15.06
N PHE A 327 6.18 8.28 -13.79
CA PHE A 327 7.46 8.60 -13.13
C PHE A 327 8.53 7.54 -13.37
N PHE A 328 8.14 6.34 -13.78
CA PHE A 328 9.09 5.30 -14.13
C PHE A 328 9.72 5.53 -15.50
N PRO A 329 10.97 5.09 -15.72
CA PRO A 329 11.53 5.05 -17.06
C PRO A 329 10.84 3.98 -17.91
N ASP A 330 10.86 4.12 -19.24
CA ASP A 330 10.16 3.25 -20.19
C ASP A 330 10.51 1.75 -20.07
N ASP A 331 11.68 1.44 -19.55
CA ASP A 331 12.19 0.08 -19.41
C ASP A 331 11.94 -0.56 -18.03
N PHE A 332 11.05 0.02 -17.21
CA PHE A 332 10.75 -0.57 -15.91
C PHE A 332 10.09 -1.95 -16.02
N LEU A 333 10.27 -2.77 -14.98
CA LEU A 333 9.66 -4.07 -14.86
C LEU A 333 8.49 -4.02 -13.87
N LEU A 334 7.35 -4.61 -14.25
CA LEU A 334 6.19 -4.74 -13.39
C LEU A 334 6.09 -6.18 -12.82
N PHE A 335 6.03 -6.31 -11.50
CA PHE A 335 5.51 -7.51 -10.84
C PHE A 335 4.11 -7.24 -10.31
N VAL A 336 3.17 -8.13 -10.59
CA VAL A 336 1.81 -8.08 -10.03
C VAL A 336 1.64 -9.24 -9.07
N ASP A 337 1.74 -8.96 -7.77
CA ASP A 337 1.57 -9.98 -6.75
C ASP A 337 0.08 -10.29 -6.51
N GLU A 338 -0.22 -11.56 -6.22
CA GLU A 338 -1.58 -12.11 -6.17
C GLU A 338 -2.44 -11.60 -7.34
N SER A 339 -1.91 -11.74 -8.56
CA SER A 339 -2.44 -11.15 -9.79
C SER A 339 -3.91 -11.47 -10.04
N HIS A 340 -4.36 -12.67 -9.67
CA HIS A 340 -5.75 -13.12 -9.77
C HIS A 340 -6.75 -12.25 -8.99
N VAL A 341 -6.29 -11.44 -8.04
CA VAL A 341 -7.10 -10.45 -7.30
C VAL A 341 -6.73 -9.03 -7.73
N THR A 342 -5.45 -8.76 -7.89
CA THR A 342 -4.92 -7.42 -8.17
C THR A 342 -5.40 -6.89 -9.52
N LEU A 343 -5.36 -7.69 -10.59
CA LEU A 343 -5.79 -7.27 -11.93
C LEU A 343 -7.31 -7.00 -12.03
N PRO A 344 -8.20 -7.88 -11.49
CA PRO A 344 -9.62 -7.55 -11.41
C PRO A 344 -9.91 -6.27 -10.62
N GLN A 345 -9.14 -5.98 -9.55
CA GLN A 345 -9.28 -4.75 -8.79
C GLN A 345 -8.89 -3.52 -9.64
N VAL A 346 -7.75 -3.55 -10.34
CA VAL A 346 -7.35 -2.47 -11.26
C VAL A 346 -8.46 -2.21 -12.29
N ARG A 347 -9.03 -3.27 -12.87
CA ARG A 347 -10.12 -3.17 -13.86
C ARG A 347 -11.40 -2.54 -13.31
N ALA A 348 -11.73 -2.79 -12.04
CA ALA A 348 -12.97 -2.31 -11.42
C ALA A 348 -12.91 -0.84 -10.99
N MET A 349 -11.71 -0.28 -10.74
CA MET A 349 -11.54 1.04 -10.12
C MET A 349 -12.16 2.18 -10.94
N TYR A 350 -11.98 2.19 -12.25
CA TYR A 350 -12.49 3.23 -13.13
C TYR A 350 -14.02 3.36 -13.07
N ASN A 351 -14.72 2.24 -13.20
CA ASN A 351 -16.18 2.25 -13.28
C ASN A 351 -16.84 2.76 -11.99
N GLY A 352 -16.29 2.39 -10.83
CA GLY A 352 -16.76 2.85 -9.53
C GLY A 352 -16.58 4.37 -9.34
N ASP A 353 -15.43 4.91 -9.72
CA ASP A 353 -15.16 6.35 -9.64
C ASP A 353 -16.04 7.15 -10.61
N HIS A 354 -16.19 6.68 -11.85
CA HIS A 354 -17.00 7.34 -12.87
C HIS A 354 -18.47 7.44 -12.47
N ALA A 355 -19.09 6.34 -12.00
CA ALA A 355 -20.49 6.33 -11.59
C ALA A 355 -20.77 7.32 -10.42
N ARG A 356 -19.84 7.41 -9.47
CA ARG A 356 -19.93 8.38 -8.37
C ARG A 356 -19.86 9.82 -8.87
N LYS A 357 -18.95 10.14 -9.77
CA LYS A 357 -18.77 11.50 -10.34
C LYS A 357 -19.89 11.91 -11.28
N GLU A 358 -20.52 10.97 -11.96
CA GLU A 358 -21.68 11.26 -12.81
C GLU A 358 -22.78 11.96 -12.01
N SER A 359 -23.10 11.49 -10.80
CA SER A 359 -24.08 12.16 -9.93
C SER A 359 -23.58 13.55 -9.52
N LEU A 360 -22.30 13.73 -9.16
CA LEU A 360 -21.76 15.02 -8.74
C LEU A 360 -21.79 16.08 -9.85
N VAL A 361 -21.46 15.69 -11.06
CA VAL A 361 -21.48 16.61 -12.23
C VAL A 361 -22.92 16.92 -12.65
N ARG A 362 -23.77 15.89 -12.76
CA ARG A 362 -25.17 16.04 -13.17
C ARG A 362 -25.98 16.97 -12.28
N TYR A 363 -25.70 16.97 -10.96
CA TYR A 363 -26.43 17.77 -9.97
C TYR A 363 -25.65 19.01 -9.51
N GLY A 364 -24.67 19.49 -10.28
CA GLY A 364 -24.00 20.76 -10.09
C GLY A 364 -23.08 20.86 -8.87
N PHE A 365 -22.53 19.75 -8.38
CA PHE A 365 -21.52 19.75 -7.33
C PHE A 365 -20.10 19.87 -7.87
N ARG A 366 -19.84 19.40 -9.10
CA ARG A 366 -18.54 19.48 -9.76
C ARG A 366 -18.69 19.82 -11.24
N LEU A 367 -17.65 20.46 -11.81
CA LEU A 367 -17.54 20.68 -13.24
C LEU A 367 -17.23 19.38 -13.99
N PRO A 368 -17.52 19.31 -15.32
CA PRO A 368 -17.20 18.14 -16.14
C PRO A 368 -15.73 17.73 -16.09
N CYS A 369 -14.78 18.67 -15.94
CA CYS A 369 -13.35 18.36 -15.82
C CYS A 369 -13.02 17.42 -14.66
N ALA A 370 -13.88 17.32 -13.62
CA ALA A 370 -13.71 16.38 -12.51
C ALA A 370 -13.75 14.91 -12.95
N PHE A 371 -14.37 14.58 -14.09
CA PHE A 371 -14.33 13.22 -14.63
C PHE A 371 -12.92 12.75 -14.95
N ASP A 372 -12.02 13.66 -15.32
CA ASP A 372 -10.66 13.35 -15.74
C ASP A 372 -9.65 13.24 -14.57
N ASN A 373 -10.08 13.54 -13.34
CA ASN A 373 -9.39 13.16 -12.12
C ASN A 373 -9.84 11.74 -11.72
N ARG A 374 -9.30 10.74 -12.33
CA ARG A 374 -9.77 9.36 -12.26
C ARG A 374 -8.62 8.37 -12.24
N PRO A 375 -8.85 7.12 -11.79
CA PRO A 375 -7.88 6.08 -12.05
C PRO A 375 -7.78 5.79 -13.56
N LEU A 376 -6.68 5.16 -13.96
CA LEU A 376 -6.53 4.66 -15.33
C LEU A 376 -7.64 3.66 -15.65
N LYS A 377 -8.10 3.67 -16.90
CA LYS A 377 -8.81 2.53 -17.47
C LYS A 377 -7.86 1.35 -17.58
N PHE A 378 -8.40 0.13 -17.64
CA PHE A 378 -7.54 -1.06 -17.70
C PHE A 378 -6.65 -1.06 -18.97
N GLU A 379 -7.20 -0.66 -20.10
CA GLU A 379 -6.47 -0.54 -21.38
C GLU A 379 -5.37 0.53 -21.33
N GLU A 380 -5.60 1.63 -20.59
CA GLU A 380 -4.60 2.68 -20.39
C GLU A 380 -3.47 2.21 -19.46
N PHE A 381 -3.80 1.35 -18.49
CA PHE A 381 -2.82 0.67 -17.64
C PHE A 381 -1.96 -0.30 -18.47
N GLU A 382 -2.58 -1.15 -19.30
CA GLU A 382 -1.86 -2.08 -20.18
C GLU A 382 -0.90 -1.37 -21.13
N GLN A 383 -1.29 -0.20 -21.66
CA GLN A 383 -0.46 0.59 -22.58
C GLN A 383 0.81 1.17 -21.94
N ARG A 384 0.80 1.37 -20.62
CA ARG A 384 1.94 1.91 -19.88
C ARG A 384 2.93 0.84 -19.41
N ILE A 385 2.57 -0.43 -19.56
CA ILE A 385 3.39 -1.55 -19.13
C ILE A 385 4.18 -2.08 -20.32
N GLY A 386 5.51 -2.09 -20.19
CA GLY A 386 6.40 -2.71 -21.18
C GLY A 386 6.46 -4.22 -21.00
N GLN A 387 6.88 -4.67 -19.82
CA GLN A 387 6.99 -6.09 -19.46
C GLN A 387 6.45 -6.33 -18.06
N ALA A 388 5.72 -7.43 -17.87
CA ALA A 388 5.11 -7.81 -16.61
C ALA A 388 5.36 -9.28 -16.26
N VAL A 389 5.50 -9.53 -14.95
CA VAL A 389 5.46 -10.87 -14.36
C VAL A 389 4.28 -10.95 -13.40
N PHE A 390 3.31 -11.77 -13.72
CA PHE A 390 2.14 -12.04 -12.89
C PHE A 390 2.49 -13.14 -11.89
N VAL A 391 2.39 -12.85 -10.61
CA VAL A 391 2.76 -13.77 -9.53
C VAL A 391 1.49 -14.23 -8.82
N SER A 392 1.22 -15.54 -8.84
CA SER A 392 0.04 -16.11 -8.19
C SER A 392 0.18 -17.61 -7.96
N ALA A 393 -0.45 -18.13 -6.90
CA ALA A 393 -0.65 -19.56 -6.73
C ALA A 393 -1.82 -20.11 -7.58
N THR A 394 -2.68 -19.21 -8.05
CA THR A 394 -3.93 -19.51 -8.79
C THR A 394 -4.16 -18.45 -9.86
N PRO A 395 -3.31 -18.37 -10.90
CA PRO A 395 -3.49 -17.39 -11.98
C PRO A 395 -4.88 -17.50 -12.60
N GLY A 396 -5.50 -16.35 -12.88
CA GLY A 396 -6.82 -16.27 -13.51
C GLY A 396 -6.79 -16.53 -15.02
N PRO A 397 -7.95 -16.49 -15.69
CA PRO A 397 -8.03 -16.66 -17.13
C PRO A 397 -7.22 -15.61 -17.90
N TYR A 398 -7.28 -14.34 -17.48
CA TYR A 398 -6.55 -13.26 -18.14
C TYR A 398 -5.04 -13.52 -18.19
N GLU A 399 -4.43 -13.88 -17.05
CA GLU A 399 -3.00 -14.14 -16.96
C GLU A 399 -2.60 -15.36 -17.82
N ARG A 400 -3.42 -16.42 -17.81
CA ARG A 400 -3.17 -17.65 -18.57
C ARG A 400 -3.28 -17.44 -20.09
N GLU A 401 -4.24 -16.62 -20.53
CA GLU A 401 -4.44 -16.30 -21.95
C GLU A 401 -3.36 -15.37 -22.52
N ARG A 402 -2.83 -14.50 -21.68
CA ARG A 402 -1.86 -13.47 -22.10
C ARG A 402 -0.41 -13.91 -21.92
N ALA A 403 -0.14 -14.87 -21.06
CA ALA A 403 1.22 -15.27 -20.72
C ALA A 403 1.97 -15.86 -21.93
N ASP A 404 3.09 -15.23 -22.28
CA ASP A 404 4.06 -15.75 -23.23
C ASP A 404 4.82 -16.95 -22.62
N ASN A 405 4.92 -17.01 -21.28
CA ASN A 405 5.61 -18.06 -20.54
C ASN A 405 4.95 -18.26 -19.17
N ILE A 406 4.77 -19.51 -18.77
CA ILE A 406 4.26 -19.89 -17.43
C ILE A 406 5.33 -20.73 -16.74
N VAL A 407 5.85 -20.20 -15.64
CA VAL A 407 6.90 -20.85 -14.83
C VAL A 407 6.30 -21.35 -13.53
N GLU A 408 6.36 -22.65 -13.28
CA GLU A 408 5.87 -23.23 -12.03
C GLU A 408 6.96 -23.22 -10.93
N GLN A 409 6.55 -22.93 -9.70
CA GLN A 409 7.37 -22.99 -8.50
C GLN A 409 6.55 -23.67 -7.39
N VAL A 410 6.61 -25.00 -7.35
CA VAL A 410 5.83 -25.86 -6.46
C VAL A 410 6.59 -26.24 -5.21
N ILE A 411 7.91 -26.43 -5.32
CA ILE A 411 8.76 -26.91 -4.23
C ILE A 411 8.95 -25.82 -3.17
N ARG A 412 8.60 -26.16 -1.92
CA ARG A 412 8.90 -25.35 -0.74
C ARG A 412 10.26 -25.72 -0.18
N PRO A 413 11.18 -24.77 0.00
CA PRO A 413 12.49 -25.04 0.59
C PRO A 413 12.42 -25.72 1.98
N THR A 414 11.34 -25.49 2.72
CA THR A 414 11.10 -26.09 4.05
C THR A 414 10.69 -27.56 4.01
N GLY A 415 10.40 -28.10 2.84
CA GLY A 415 9.88 -29.46 2.67
C GLY A 415 8.41 -29.64 3.04
N LEU A 416 7.70 -28.60 3.44
CA LEU A 416 6.30 -28.68 3.85
C LEU A 416 5.38 -29.09 2.69
N LEU A 417 4.60 -30.13 2.94
CA LEU A 417 3.61 -30.64 1.98
C LEU A 417 2.37 -29.76 1.96
N ASP A 418 1.63 -29.76 0.85
CA ASP A 418 0.25 -29.28 0.88
C ASP A 418 -0.58 -30.12 1.88
N PRO A 419 -1.58 -29.52 2.56
CA PRO A 419 -2.35 -30.23 3.57
C PRO A 419 -3.14 -31.40 2.98
N ARG A 420 -3.47 -32.37 3.81
CA ARG A 420 -4.44 -33.41 3.42
C ARG A 420 -5.83 -32.79 3.35
N VAL A 421 -6.60 -33.20 2.36
CA VAL A 421 -7.98 -32.75 2.18
C VAL A 421 -8.93 -33.93 2.40
N GLU A 422 -9.83 -33.79 3.35
CA GLU A 422 -10.89 -34.78 3.64
C GLU A 422 -12.25 -34.19 3.32
N VAL A 423 -13.14 -35.01 2.75
CA VAL A 423 -14.56 -34.66 2.55
C VAL A 423 -15.36 -35.40 3.59
N ARG A 424 -16.15 -34.68 4.39
CA ARG A 424 -17.02 -35.24 5.41
C ARG A 424 -18.47 -34.80 5.18
N PRO A 425 -19.49 -35.58 5.61
CA PRO A 425 -20.89 -35.25 5.39
C PRO A 425 -21.29 -33.95 6.10
N VAL A 426 -22.32 -33.27 5.57
CA VAL A 426 -22.88 -32.06 6.17
C VAL A 426 -23.66 -32.39 7.44
N GLU A 427 -24.32 -33.53 7.48
CA GLU A 427 -25.03 -34.02 8.68
C GLU A 427 -24.03 -34.27 9.82
N GLY A 428 -24.25 -33.61 10.97
CA GLY A 428 -23.36 -33.70 12.12
C GLY A 428 -22.06 -32.87 12.03
N GLN A 429 -21.90 -32.04 10.99
CA GLN A 429 -20.67 -31.25 10.74
C GLN A 429 -20.23 -30.41 11.94
N ILE A 430 -21.16 -29.86 12.73
CA ILE A 430 -20.83 -29.00 13.86
C ILE A 430 -20.26 -29.81 15.03
N ASP A 431 -20.82 -30.97 15.32
CA ASP A 431 -20.34 -31.86 16.40
C ASP A 431 -18.96 -32.43 16.05
N ASP A 432 -18.79 -32.92 14.81
CA ASP A 432 -17.49 -33.38 14.29
C ASP A 432 -16.43 -32.26 14.34
N LEU A 433 -16.78 -31.06 13.91
CA LEU A 433 -15.88 -29.89 13.96
C LEU A 433 -15.49 -29.52 15.40
N MET A 434 -16.42 -29.62 16.37
CA MET A 434 -16.11 -29.35 17.78
C MET A 434 -15.12 -30.35 18.35
N GLU A 435 -15.22 -31.64 17.98
CA GLU A 435 -14.24 -32.67 18.39
C GLU A 435 -12.85 -32.34 17.85
N GLU A 436 -12.76 -31.99 16.57
CA GLU A 436 -11.50 -31.58 15.91
C GLU A 436 -10.90 -30.32 16.56
N ILE A 437 -11.73 -29.32 16.86
CA ILE A 437 -11.29 -28.08 17.53
C ILE A 437 -10.69 -28.40 18.90
N ARG A 438 -11.38 -29.23 19.71
CA ARG A 438 -10.88 -29.61 21.05
C ARG A 438 -9.56 -30.36 20.96
N ALA A 439 -9.43 -31.27 20.00
CA ALA A 439 -8.20 -32.02 19.79
C ALA A 439 -7.03 -31.10 19.39
N ARG A 440 -7.26 -30.07 18.58
CA ARG A 440 -6.24 -29.07 18.19
C ARG A 440 -5.90 -28.12 19.32
N ALA A 441 -6.91 -27.62 20.05
CA ALA A 441 -6.71 -26.74 21.19
C ALA A 441 -5.83 -27.39 22.29
N GLN A 442 -6.00 -28.70 22.54
CA GLN A 442 -5.14 -29.46 23.49
C GLN A 442 -3.67 -29.51 23.05
N ARG A 443 -3.40 -29.41 21.76
CA ARG A 443 -2.06 -29.38 21.18
C ARG A 443 -1.52 -27.95 20.99
N ASN A 444 -2.27 -26.95 21.46
CA ASN A 444 -1.96 -25.52 21.26
C ASN A 444 -1.90 -25.12 19.79
N GLU A 445 -2.68 -25.74 18.93
CA GLU A 445 -2.84 -25.45 17.52
C GLU A 445 -4.09 -24.59 17.27
N ARG A 446 -4.17 -23.95 16.12
CA ARG A 446 -5.27 -23.02 15.74
C ARG A 446 -6.10 -23.59 14.62
N VAL A 447 -7.38 -23.17 14.59
CA VAL A 447 -8.38 -23.63 13.62
C VAL A 447 -8.99 -22.44 12.91
N LEU A 448 -9.09 -22.52 11.58
CA LEU A 448 -9.86 -21.59 10.76
C LEU A 448 -11.15 -22.28 10.30
N VAL A 449 -12.28 -21.58 10.40
CA VAL A 449 -13.58 -22.06 9.95
C VAL A 449 -14.19 -21.08 8.97
N THR A 450 -14.51 -21.53 7.76
CA THR A 450 -15.13 -20.67 6.74
C THR A 450 -16.59 -21.01 6.55
N THR A 451 -17.45 -19.98 6.57
CA THR A 451 -18.89 -20.04 6.36
C THR A 451 -19.31 -19.33 5.07
N LEU A 452 -20.55 -19.44 4.65
CA LEU A 452 -21.09 -18.79 3.45
C LEU A 452 -21.62 -17.39 3.72
N THR A 453 -22.14 -17.12 4.92
CA THR A 453 -22.78 -15.85 5.24
C THR A 453 -22.30 -15.29 6.57
N LYS A 454 -22.44 -13.96 6.74
CA LYS A 454 -22.12 -13.24 7.97
C LYS A 454 -22.94 -13.79 9.15
N LYS A 455 -24.24 -14.00 8.93
CA LYS A 455 -25.13 -14.54 9.95
C LYS A 455 -24.69 -15.94 10.42
N MET A 456 -24.34 -16.84 9.50
CA MET A 456 -23.80 -18.16 9.88
C MET A 456 -22.54 -18.06 10.72
N ALA A 457 -21.63 -17.12 10.38
CA ALA A 457 -20.41 -16.92 11.15
C ALA A 457 -20.70 -16.41 12.57
N GLU A 458 -21.64 -15.49 12.71
CA GLU A 458 -22.10 -14.97 13.99
C GLU A 458 -22.77 -16.05 14.85
N ASP A 459 -23.77 -16.73 14.30
CA ASP A 459 -24.51 -17.81 14.98
C ASP A 459 -23.56 -18.95 15.43
N LEU A 460 -22.63 -19.35 14.57
CA LEU A 460 -21.63 -20.37 14.88
C LEU A 460 -20.67 -19.93 15.99
N THR A 461 -20.26 -18.65 15.97
CA THR A 461 -19.39 -18.09 17.00
C THR A 461 -20.08 -18.07 18.36
N GLU A 462 -21.35 -17.69 18.41
CA GLU A 462 -22.14 -17.72 19.65
C GLU A 462 -22.31 -19.16 20.18
N PHE A 463 -22.58 -20.10 19.26
CA PHE A 463 -22.70 -21.51 19.61
C PHE A 463 -21.39 -22.07 20.20
N PHE A 464 -20.26 -21.80 19.57
CA PHE A 464 -18.95 -22.24 20.07
C PHE A 464 -18.59 -21.59 21.41
N ARG A 465 -18.93 -20.33 21.64
CA ARG A 465 -18.76 -19.67 22.96
C ARG A 465 -19.60 -20.35 24.04
N ALA A 466 -20.86 -20.68 23.74
CA ALA A 466 -21.74 -21.41 24.65
C ALA A 466 -21.19 -22.82 24.99
N ALA A 467 -20.45 -23.43 24.05
CA ALA A 467 -19.75 -24.72 24.24
C ALA A 467 -18.36 -24.58 24.90
N ASN A 468 -18.02 -23.42 25.46
CA ASN A 468 -16.72 -23.09 26.10
C ASN A 468 -15.51 -23.21 25.16
N ILE A 469 -15.68 -22.97 23.87
CA ILE A 469 -14.59 -22.86 22.90
C ILE A 469 -14.16 -21.40 22.80
N ARG A 470 -12.84 -21.13 22.90
CA ARG A 470 -12.28 -19.80 22.73
C ARG A 470 -12.29 -19.44 21.23
N VAL A 471 -13.24 -18.60 20.82
CA VAL A 471 -13.53 -18.29 19.43
C VAL A 471 -13.72 -16.80 19.21
N ARG A 472 -13.22 -16.30 18.08
CA ARG A 472 -13.59 -14.98 17.51
C ARG A 472 -14.10 -15.15 16.10
N TYR A 473 -14.90 -14.19 15.62
CA TYR A 473 -15.26 -14.11 14.20
C TYR A 473 -14.70 -12.85 13.56
N MET A 474 -14.52 -12.92 12.24
CA MET A 474 -14.01 -11.82 11.44
C MET A 474 -14.84 -11.66 10.17
N HIS A 475 -15.26 -10.41 9.88
CA HIS A 475 -16.04 -10.07 8.68
C HIS A 475 -15.42 -8.86 7.94
N SER A 476 -16.01 -8.49 6.79
CA SER A 476 -15.53 -7.43 5.92
C SER A 476 -15.48 -6.05 6.57
N ASP A 477 -16.38 -5.80 7.55
CA ASP A 477 -16.57 -4.47 8.15
C ASP A 477 -15.60 -4.21 9.33
N VAL A 478 -14.78 -5.21 9.70
CA VAL A 478 -13.73 -5.05 10.73
C VAL A 478 -12.63 -4.14 10.19
N ALA A 479 -12.30 -3.10 10.94
CA ALA A 479 -11.24 -2.16 10.58
C ALA A 479 -9.89 -2.88 10.43
N THR A 480 -9.01 -2.35 9.59
CA THR A 480 -7.71 -2.98 9.27
C THR A 480 -6.87 -3.23 10.52
N ILE A 481 -6.85 -2.29 11.46
CA ILE A 481 -6.09 -2.40 12.72
C ILE A 481 -6.67 -3.52 13.59
N GLU A 482 -7.98 -3.53 13.79
CA GLU A 482 -8.65 -4.57 14.56
C GLU A 482 -8.46 -5.97 13.95
N ARG A 483 -8.47 -6.06 12.60
CA ARG A 483 -8.15 -7.30 11.90
C ARG A 483 -6.73 -7.81 12.22
N MET A 484 -5.76 -6.92 12.27
CA MET A 484 -4.37 -7.26 12.63
C MET A 484 -4.28 -7.72 14.09
N GLU A 485 -5.00 -7.08 15.01
CA GLU A 485 -5.07 -7.49 16.41
C GLU A 485 -5.70 -8.89 16.56
N ILE A 486 -6.80 -9.17 15.86
CA ILE A 486 -7.45 -10.49 15.87
C ILE A 486 -6.48 -11.58 15.41
N ILE A 487 -5.71 -11.31 14.35
CA ILE A 487 -4.73 -12.25 13.80
C ILE A 487 -3.56 -12.47 14.77
N ARG A 488 -3.04 -11.41 15.35
CA ARG A 488 -1.99 -11.49 16.38
C ARG A 488 -2.47 -12.30 17.58
N ASP A 489 -3.67 -12.03 18.08
CA ASP A 489 -4.24 -12.71 19.25
C ASP A 489 -4.49 -14.19 18.95
N LEU A 490 -4.88 -14.56 17.71
CA LEU A 490 -4.96 -15.96 17.28
C LEU A 490 -3.57 -16.62 17.35
N ARG A 491 -2.54 -15.99 16.83
CA ARG A 491 -1.16 -16.51 16.87
C ARG A 491 -0.63 -16.65 18.30
N LEU A 492 -0.91 -15.67 19.15
CA LEU A 492 -0.52 -15.71 20.57
C LEU A 492 -1.30 -16.75 21.40
N GLY A 493 -2.44 -17.26 20.88
CA GLY A 493 -3.25 -18.25 21.56
C GLY A 493 -4.24 -17.69 22.56
N GLU A 494 -4.58 -16.42 22.43
CA GLU A 494 -5.66 -15.82 23.21
C GLU A 494 -7.01 -16.48 22.92
N PHE A 495 -7.15 -17.04 21.73
CA PHE A 495 -8.27 -17.88 21.31
C PHE A 495 -7.81 -18.94 20.30
N ASP A 496 -8.62 -20.02 20.14
CA ASP A 496 -8.23 -21.20 19.36
C ASP A 496 -8.83 -21.22 17.96
N VAL A 497 -9.99 -20.60 17.78
CA VAL A 497 -10.79 -20.69 16.54
C VAL A 497 -11.10 -19.32 16.00
N LEU A 498 -10.82 -19.12 14.71
CA LEU A 498 -11.27 -17.96 13.96
C LEU A 498 -12.32 -18.39 12.95
N VAL A 499 -13.53 -17.81 13.06
CA VAL A 499 -14.66 -18.05 12.14
C VAL A 499 -14.82 -16.85 11.21
N GLY A 500 -15.13 -17.07 9.95
CA GLY A 500 -15.46 -15.99 9.03
C GLY A 500 -15.91 -16.47 7.65
N ILE A 501 -16.36 -15.54 6.82
CA ILE A 501 -16.87 -15.84 5.46
C ILE A 501 -15.71 -16.07 4.50
N ASN A 502 -14.79 -15.16 4.48
CA ASN A 502 -13.69 -15.07 3.54
C ASN A 502 -12.40 -14.82 4.30
N LEU A 503 -12.11 -15.77 5.18
CA LEU A 503 -10.97 -15.69 6.04
C LEU A 503 -9.70 -15.75 5.19
N LEU A 504 -9.02 -14.61 5.14
CA LEU A 504 -7.62 -14.59 4.78
C LEU A 504 -7.36 -15.04 3.33
N ARG A 505 -8.05 -14.42 2.37
CA ARG A 505 -7.78 -14.71 0.95
C ARG A 505 -6.30 -14.52 0.62
N GLU A 506 -5.61 -13.52 1.24
CA GLU A 506 -4.29 -13.10 0.79
C GLU A 506 -3.37 -12.69 1.96
N GLY A 507 -2.10 -13.02 1.84
CA GLY A 507 -1.00 -12.38 2.56
C GLY A 507 -0.77 -12.77 4.02
N LEU A 508 -1.54 -13.70 4.63
CA LEU A 508 -1.34 -14.06 6.02
C LEU A 508 -0.60 -15.39 6.18
N ASP A 509 0.47 -15.32 6.95
CA ASP A 509 1.32 -16.45 7.30
C ASP A 509 1.00 -16.89 8.73
N LEU A 510 0.26 -18.01 8.86
CA LEU A 510 -0.23 -18.55 10.13
C LEU A 510 0.28 -19.98 10.35
N PRO A 511 1.53 -20.18 10.73
CA PRO A 511 2.09 -21.51 10.93
C PRO A 511 1.43 -22.29 12.06
N GLU A 512 0.75 -21.62 12.99
CA GLU A 512 0.03 -22.21 14.10
C GLU A 512 -1.29 -22.90 13.68
N VAL A 513 -1.78 -22.60 12.46
CA VAL A 513 -3.03 -23.19 11.94
C VAL A 513 -2.76 -24.59 11.41
N SER A 514 -3.31 -25.59 12.08
CA SER A 514 -3.22 -27.00 11.67
C SER A 514 -4.52 -27.53 11.05
N LEU A 515 -5.65 -26.84 11.23
CA LEU A 515 -6.94 -27.23 10.66
C LEU A 515 -7.62 -26.05 9.98
N VAL A 516 -8.11 -26.31 8.77
CA VAL A 516 -9.03 -25.43 8.06
C VAL A 516 -10.31 -26.21 7.77
N ALA A 517 -11.43 -25.72 8.28
CA ALA A 517 -12.74 -26.31 8.04
C ALA A 517 -13.56 -25.42 7.10
N VAL A 518 -14.11 -26.01 6.06
CA VAL A 518 -14.97 -25.34 5.07
C VAL A 518 -16.38 -25.92 5.19
N LEU A 519 -17.30 -25.15 5.78
CA LEU A 519 -18.69 -25.57 5.91
C LEU A 519 -19.42 -25.36 4.57
N ASP A 520 -20.37 -26.25 4.29
CA ASP A 520 -21.16 -26.21 3.04
C ASP A 520 -20.28 -26.02 1.79
N ALA A 521 -19.26 -26.86 1.66
CA ALA A 521 -18.29 -26.77 0.58
C ALA A 521 -18.87 -27.10 -0.80
N ASP A 522 -20.01 -27.81 -0.84
CA ASP A 522 -20.77 -28.17 -2.04
C ASP A 522 -21.74 -27.08 -2.56
N LYS A 523 -21.84 -25.95 -1.85
CA LYS A 523 -22.65 -24.82 -2.32
C LYS A 523 -21.83 -23.98 -3.30
N GLU A 524 -21.85 -24.35 -4.58
CA GLU A 524 -21.10 -23.66 -5.62
C GLU A 524 -21.39 -22.16 -5.66
N GLY A 525 -20.36 -21.38 -5.91
CA GLY A 525 -20.40 -19.93 -5.98
C GLY A 525 -19.01 -19.32 -5.83
N PHE A 526 -18.93 -18.00 -5.82
CA PHE A 526 -17.67 -17.27 -5.74
C PHE A 526 -16.78 -17.69 -4.55
N LEU A 527 -17.37 -17.98 -3.38
CA LEU A 527 -16.65 -18.39 -2.17
C LEU A 527 -16.23 -19.87 -2.18
N ARG A 528 -16.72 -20.67 -3.10
CA ARG A 528 -16.45 -22.10 -3.25
C ARG A 528 -15.97 -22.45 -4.66
N SER A 529 -15.47 -21.45 -5.40
CA SER A 529 -14.78 -21.67 -6.67
C SER A 529 -13.46 -22.40 -6.45
N GLU A 530 -12.94 -23.05 -7.49
CA GLU A 530 -11.63 -23.71 -7.49
C GLU A 530 -10.55 -22.82 -6.87
N THR A 531 -10.40 -21.60 -7.37
CA THR A 531 -9.43 -20.61 -6.88
C THR A 531 -9.60 -20.34 -5.39
N SER A 532 -10.85 -20.11 -4.93
CA SER A 532 -11.14 -19.82 -3.53
C SER A 532 -10.81 -21.00 -2.61
N LEU A 533 -11.12 -22.23 -3.06
CA LEU A 533 -10.81 -23.44 -2.32
C LEU A 533 -9.30 -23.68 -2.24
N ILE A 534 -8.54 -23.56 -3.33
CA ILE A 534 -7.08 -23.71 -3.33
C ILE A 534 -6.43 -22.68 -2.39
N GLN A 535 -6.88 -21.44 -2.41
CA GLN A 535 -6.37 -20.39 -1.51
C GLN A 535 -6.69 -20.71 -0.03
N THR A 536 -7.86 -21.20 0.25
CA THR A 536 -8.30 -21.58 1.60
C THR A 536 -7.52 -22.81 2.10
N ILE A 537 -7.37 -23.82 1.27
CA ILE A 537 -6.57 -25.02 1.53
C ILE A 537 -5.11 -24.64 1.85
N GLY A 538 -4.54 -23.73 1.09
CA GLY A 538 -3.16 -23.26 1.26
C GLY A 538 -2.88 -22.62 2.62
N ARG A 539 -3.91 -22.25 3.42
CA ARG A 539 -3.71 -21.67 4.77
C ARG A 539 -3.19 -22.70 5.78
N ALA A 540 -3.49 -23.98 5.60
CA ALA A 540 -2.95 -25.06 6.43
C ALA A 540 -1.57 -25.57 5.93
N ALA A 541 -1.06 -25.09 4.81
CA ALA A 541 0.18 -25.58 4.19
C ALA A 541 1.48 -25.14 4.91
N ARG A 542 1.38 -24.36 5.99
CA ARG A 542 2.51 -23.92 6.83
C ARG A 542 2.75 -24.83 8.03
N ASN A 543 1.84 -25.75 8.29
CA ASN A 543 1.91 -26.71 9.37
C ASN A 543 2.17 -28.11 8.80
N ALA A 544 3.11 -28.84 9.39
CA ALA A 544 3.45 -30.20 8.95
C ALA A 544 2.27 -31.20 9.12
N GLU A 545 1.39 -30.94 10.11
CA GLU A 545 0.18 -31.71 10.41
C GLU A 545 -1.09 -31.06 9.80
N GLY A 546 -0.91 -30.21 8.78
CA GLY A 546 -2.01 -29.48 8.14
C GLY A 546 -3.09 -30.39 7.58
N LEU A 547 -4.34 -30.15 8.00
CA LEU A 547 -5.55 -30.84 7.55
C LEU A 547 -6.58 -29.83 7.07
N VAL A 548 -7.29 -30.17 6.00
CA VAL A 548 -8.46 -29.43 5.53
C VAL A 548 -9.66 -30.36 5.49
N ILE A 549 -10.75 -29.95 6.11
CA ILE A 549 -12.03 -30.68 6.07
C ILE A 549 -13.01 -29.87 5.24
N LEU A 550 -13.49 -30.47 4.16
CA LEU A 550 -14.57 -29.95 3.33
C LEU A 550 -15.87 -30.66 3.73
N TYR A 551 -16.77 -29.97 4.42
CA TYR A 551 -18.10 -30.55 4.74
C TYR A 551 -19.01 -30.40 3.53
N ALA A 552 -19.34 -31.54 2.92
CA ALA A 552 -20.09 -31.59 1.68
C ALA A 552 -20.78 -32.96 1.53
N ASP A 553 -22.00 -32.96 1.03
CA ASP A 553 -22.74 -34.21 0.68
C ASP A 553 -22.42 -34.65 -0.75
N THR A 554 -22.00 -33.71 -1.61
CA THR A 554 -21.61 -33.98 -3.00
C THR A 554 -20.29 -33.30 -3.34
N ILE A 555 -19.43 -33.97 -4.10
CA ILE A 555 -18.19 -33.37 -4.59
C ILE A 555 -18.49 -32.63 -5.88
N THR A 556 -18.39 -31.28 -5.82
CA THR A 556 -18.61 -30.42 -6.99
C THR A 556 -17.40 -30.41 -7.93
N PRO A 557 -17.53 -29.94 -9.18
CA PRO A 557 -16.40 -29.76 -10.10
C PRO A 557 -15.29 -28.89 -9.52
N SER A 558 -15.65 -27.78 -8.85
CA SER A 558 -14.68 -26.87 -8.20
C SER A 558 -13.93 -27.56 -7.05
N MET A 559 -14.62 -28.36 -6.22
CA MET A 559 -13.96 -29.15 -5.18
C MET A 559 -13.02 -30.18 -5.78
N ARG A 560 -13.46 -30.90 -6.82
CA ARG A 560 -12.63 -31.89 -7.50
C ARG A 560 -11.35 -31.28 -8.03
N ALA A 561 -11.44 -30.19 -8.77
CA ALA A 561 -10.29 -29.50 -9.33
C ALA A 561 -9.30 -29.01 -8.22
N ALA A 562 -9.82 -28.45 -7.14
CA ALA A 562 -9.01 -28.00 -6.03
C ALA A 562 -8.31 -29.15 -5.28
N MET A 563 -8.99 -30.28 -5.08
CA MET A 563 -8.43 -31.48 -4.45
C MET A 563 -7.37 -32.13 -5.33
N ASP A 564 -7.64 -32.30 -6.62
CA ASP A 564 -6.72 -32.91 -7.58
C ASP A 564 -5.43 -32.07 -7.71
N GLU A 565 -5.54 -30.74 -7.76
CA GLU A 565 -4.37 -29.84 -7.81
C GLU A 565 -3.58 -29.88 -6.49
N THR A 566 -4.25 -29.90 -5.35
CA THR A 566 -3.59 -30.02 -4.04
C THR A 566 -2.82 -31.34 -3.93
N GLU A 567 -3.41 -32.45 -4.36
CA GLU A 567 -2.75 -33.75 -4.34
C GLU A 567 -1.57 -33.82 -5.34
N ARG A 568 -1.71 -33.21 -6.53
CA ARG A 568 -0.60 -33.08 -7.50
C ARG A 568 0.59 -32.38 -6.87
N ARG A 569 0.35 -31.21 -6.25
CA ARG A 569 1.41 -30.42 -5.59
C ARG A 569 2.02 -31.18 -4.42
N ARG A 570 1.17 -31.84 -3.61
CA ARG A 570 1.63 -32.65 -2.50
C ARG A 570 2.57 -33.77 -2.92
N LYS A 571 2.22 -34.48 -4.01
CA LYS A 571 3.02 -35.56 -4.56
C LYS A 571 4.39 -35.06 -5.09
N ILE A 572 4.40 -33.96 -5.83
CA ILE A 572 5.65 -33.35 -6.34
C ILE A 572 6.59 -33.02 -5.18
N GLN A 573 6.07 -32.39 -4.13
CA GLN A 573 6.86 -32.04 -2.95
C GLN A 573 7.35 -33.27 -2.19
N ASP A 574 6.53 -34.30 -2.03
CA ASP A 574 6.89 -35.54 -1.32
C ASP A 574 7.98 -36.32 -2.08
N ASP A 575 7.88 -36.41 -3.39
CA ASP A 575 8.87 -37.04 -4.25
C ASP A 575 10.20 -36.29 -4.18
N TYR A 576 10.16 -34.96 -4.18
CA TYR A 576 11.34 -34.11 -3.99
C TYR A 576 12.00 -34.33 -2.61
N ASN A 577 11.19 -34.33 -1.55
CA ASN A 577 11.65 -34.54 -0.17
C ASN A 577 12.36 -35.91 -0.02
N LYS A 578 11.78 -36.96 -0.59
CA LYS A 578 12.35 -38.32 -0.56
C LYS A 578 13.68 -38.38 -1.32
N ALA A 579 13.76 -37.74 -2.49
CA ALA A 579 14.97 -37.71 -3.31
C ALA A 579 16.14 -36.96 -2.61
N HIS A 580 15.83 -35.95 -1.79
CA HIS A 580 16.82 -35.10 -1.12
C HIS A 580 16.95 -35.35 0.40
N GLY A 581 16.24 -36.34 0.93
CA GLY A 581 16.27 -36.66 2.37
C GLY A 581 15.75 -35.54 3.28
N ILE A 582 14.80 -34.73 2.79
CA ILE A 582 14.24 -33.60 3.54
C ILE A 582 13.09 -34.10 4.41
N VAL A 583 13.14 -33.73 5.68
CA VAL A 583 12.05 -33.99 6.66
C VAL A 583 11.28 -32.68 6.85
N PRO A 584 9.97 -32.64 6.50
CA PRO A 584 9.14 -31.47 6.69
C PRO A 584 9.12 -31.01 8.16
N LYS A 585 9.30 -29.70 8.39
CA LYS A 585 9.19 -29.11 9.73
C LYS A 585 8.28 -27.89 9.68
N THR A 586 7.38 -27.79 10.65
CA THR A 586 6.54 -26.60 10.82
C THR A 586 7.41 -25.36 11.01
N ILE A 587 7.08 -24.28 10.30
CA ILE A 587 7.80 -23.01 10.39
C ILE A 587 7.46 -22.38 11.75
N ILE A 588 8.47 -21.97 12.49
CA ILE A 588 8.31 -21.16 13.70
C ILE A 588 8.72 -19.73 13.32
N LYS A 589 7.78 -18.82 13.39
CA LYS A 589 8.04 -17.38 13.20
C LYS A 589 7.67 -16.62 14.46
N ASP A 590 8.56 -15.76 14.91
CA ASP A 590 8.23 -14.81 15.96
C ASP A 590 7.02 -13.95 15.56
N VAL A 591 6.14 -13.69 16.51
CA VAL A 591 5.05 -12.76 16.34
C VAL A 591 5.65 -11.35 16.37
N ARG A 592 6.25 -10.91 15.26
CA ARG A 592 6.77 -9.55 15.15
C ARG A 592 5.59 -8.57 15.22
N GLU A 593 5.78 -7.49 15.93
CA GLU A 593 4.83 -6.38 15.94
C GLU A 593 4.84 -5.71 14.56
N ILE A 594 3.97 -6.14 13.65
CA ILE A 594 3.65 -5.44 12.38
C ILE A 594 3.12 -4.01 12.66
N LEU A 595 3.09 -3.62 13.90
CA LEU A 595 2.46 -2.44 14.47
C LEU A 595 3.33 -1.18 14.50
N GLU A 596 4.60 -1.21 14.09
CA GLU A 596 5.42 0.02 14.21
C GLU A 596 4.99 1.10 13.21
N ILE A 597 4.52 0.74 12.01
CA ILE A 597 3.96 1.72 11.06
C ILE A 597 2.56 2.20 11.50
N SER A 598 1.81 1.37 12.22
CA SER A 598 0.44 1.68 12.71
C SER A 598 0.43 2.31 14.11
N ARG A 599 1.45 2.14 14.93
CA ARG A 599 1.50 2.70 16.31
C ARG A 599 1.70 4.21 16.37
N SER A 600 2.23 4.82 15.33
CA SER A 600 2.22 6.30 15.22
C SER A 600 0.79 6.87 15.18
N GLU A 601 -0.21 6.08 14.78
CA GLU A 601 -1.61 6.50 14.68
C GLU A 601 -2.33 6.48 16.03
N ASP A 602 -2.06 5.50 16.89
CA ASP A 602 -2.79 5.33 18.16
C ASP A 602 -2.29 6.25 19.30
N SER A 603 -1.05 6.73 19.23
CA SER A 603 -0.55 7.71 20.18
C SER A 603 -1.23 9.08 20.06
N SER A 604 -1.65 9.45 18.85
CA SER A 604 -2.39 10.70 18.61
C SER A 604 -3.89 10.62 18.96
N ARG A 605 -4.50 9.42 18.95
CA ARG A 605 -5.91 9.22 19.36
C ARG A 605 -6.07 9.05 20.86
N LYS A 606 -5.13 8.42 21.55
CA LYS A 606 -5.14 8.32 23.03
C LYS A 606 -4.91 9.67 23.71
N ALA A 607 -4.29 10.62 23.05
CA ALA A 607 -4.15 12.01 23.55
C ALA A 607 -5.47 12.79 23.62
N LYS A 608 -6.58 12.31 23.02
CA LYS A 608 -7.92 12.93 23.14
C LYS A 608 -8.87 12.22 24.11
N GLY A 609 -8.43 11.12 24.73
CA GLY A 609 -9.08 10.59 25.93
C GLY A 609 -8.81 11.51 27.12
N LYS A 610 -9.84 11.86 27.92
CA LYS A 610 -9.71 12.71 29.10
C LYS A 610 -8.44 12.35 29.86
N PRO A 611 -7.56 13.29 30.19
CA PRO A 611 -6.30 13.00 30.87
C PRO A 611 -6.60 12.28 32.17
N LYS A 612 -6.01 11.09 32.34
CA LYS A 612 -6.03 10.38 33.61
C LYS A 612 -5.43 11.32 34.64
N LYS A 613 -6.19 11.72 35.65
CA LYS A 613 -5.66 12.57 36.72
C LYS A 613 -4.52 11.79 37.39
N LEU A 614 -3.31 12.19 37.09
CA LEU A 614 -2.12 11.72 37.79
C LEU A 614 -2.26 12.08 39.27
N THR A 615 -1.88 11.18 40.15
CA THR A 615 -1.78 11.48 41.57
C THR A 615 -0.70 12.54 41.81
N ASP A 616 -0.80 13.30 42.89
CA ASP A 616 0.18 14.36 43.18
C ASP A 616 1.61 13.80 43.34
N ALA A 617 1.74 12.53 43.78
CA ALA A 617 3.01 11.82 43.84
C ALA A 617 3.60 11.48 42.45
N GLU A 618 2.78 11.05 41.49
CA GLU A 618 3.19 10.78 40.11
C GLU A 618 3.56 12.07 39.37
N ARG A 619 2.85 13.18 39.65
CA ARG A 619 3.20 14.50 39.12
C ARG A 619 4.54 14.99 39.66
N ALA A 620 4.77 14.88 40.96
CA ALA A 620 6.02 15.29 41.57
C ALA A 620 7.21 14.46 41.06
N ALA A 621 7.05 13.16 40.90
CA ALA A 621 8.07 12.29 40.30
C ALA A 621 8.34 12.62 38.83
N GLY A 622 7.30 12.91 38.03
CA GLY A 622 7.44 13.33 36.64
C GLY A 622 8.17 14.67 36.48
N ILE A 623 7.84 15.65 37.33
CA ILE A 623 8.51 16.96 37.35
C ILE A 623 9.99 16.81 37.71
N ALA A 624 10.31 16.04 38.77
CA ALA A 624 11.68 15.82 39.19
C ALA A 624 12.54 15.14 38.10
N LYS A 625 11.95 14.20 37.36
CA LYS A 625 12.62 13.54 36.22
C LYS A 625 12.89 14.52 35.08
N LEU A 626 11.91 15.30 34.69
CA LEU A 626 12.07 16.32 33.63
C LEU A 626 13.06 17.41 34.02
N GLU A 627 13.08 17.86 35.27
CA GLU A 627 14.07 18.80 35.78
C GLU A 627 15.51 18.24 35.76
N GLN A 628 15.66 16.94 35.99
CA GLN A 628 16.95 16.28 35.89
C GLN A 628 17.40 16.17 34.43
N GLU A 629 16.53 15.76 33.53
CA GLU A 629 16.80 15.68 32.10
C GLU A 629 17.14 17.07 31.53
N MET A 630 16.42 18.12 31.92
CA MET A 630 16.71 19.50 31.57
C MET A 630 18.10 19.96 32.04
N LYS A 631 18.46 19.62 33.30
CA LYS A 631 19.79 19.96 33.85
C LYS A 631 20.92 19.22 33.15
N GLU A 632 20.68 17.96 32.75
CA GLU A 632 21.65 17.17 31.99
C GLU A 632 21.80 17.71 30.56
N ALA A 633 20.69 18.03 29.88
CA ALA A 633 20.70 18.65 28.57
C ALA A 633 21.41 20.05 28.59
N SER A 634 21.15 20.85 29.61
CA SER A 634 21.83 22.15 29.80
C SER A 634 23.34 22.02 30.02
N LYS A 635 23.78 20.97 30.74
CA LYS A 635 25.23 20.69 30.92
C LYS A 635 25.90 20.28 29.61
N LEU A 636 25.17 19.65 28.70
CA LEU A 636 25.66 19.26 27.38
C LEU A 636 25.54 20.37 26.34
N LEU A 637 25.14 21.60 26.73
CA LEU A 637 24.85 22.73 25.85
C LEU A 637 23.75 22.45 24.79
N ALA A 638 22.93 21.44 25.01
CA ALA A 638 21.79 21.12 24.17
C ALA A 638 20.56 21.92 24.63
N PHE A 639 20.61 23.24 24.50
CA PHE A 639 19.59 24.17 25.02
C PHE A 639 18.20 23.98 24.35
N GLU A 640 18.14 23.40 23.16
CA GLU A 640 16.88 23.08 22.48
C GLU A 640 16.17 21.85 23.07
N TYR A 641 16.88 21.06 23.89
CA TYR A 641 16.34 19.87 24.60
C TYR A 641 15.99 20.18 26.06
N ALA A 642 16.51 21.29 26.61
CA ALA A 642 16.28 21.73 27.99
C ALA A 642 15.06 22.65 28.09
#